data_3273ef7682f39ff41beff0d8b83448d6
#
_entry.id   3273ef7682f39ff41beff0d8b83448d6
#
_cell.length_a   1.000
_cell.length_b   1.000
_cell.length_c   1.000
_cell.angle_alpha   90.00
_cell.angle_beta   90.00
_cell.angle_gamma   90.00
#
_symmetry.space_group_name_H-M   'P 1'
#
loop_
_entity.id
_entity.type
_entity.pdbx_description
1 polymer ?
#
loop_
_entity_poly.entity_id
_entity_poly.type
_entity_poly.pdbx_seq_one_letter_code
_entity_poly.pdbx_strand_id
1 'polypeptide(L)'
;MNKKQSLRKKAPVAILLSLLTATPMSLSAQNGADTIQYSNTIKVYKTDSHDVIINKAAHVVPTHIPLDALRNEFIAFIHIGPNTFTRKEWGTGEENPNIFTPNNLNTDQWCEALKNAGMRMVVLTTKHHDGFVLWQTRYTKHGIMSSPYKNGQGDIMKDLAASCKKYGLKLGIYLSPADLYQMKDEGLYGNSSKKTLRTIPRPVEGRPFANKTTFQFEVDDYNEYFLNQLFELLTEYGDISEVWFDGAHPKNKGGQTYDYLAWKKLIRTLAPNAVIFGKEDVRWAGNEAGDTRETEWNVIPYQLNPNEMNRFHDLMGVDLGSRTKLFDANYLHYQQAEVDTSIREGWFYRDDETQNVRSADDVFDIYERTIGGNATLILNIPPNREGLFSAKDVEVLNEVGNRIRKTYSTNLLQNAVKAQKELIDNDDQSYIDYTEPIVIELPNTIKINRIVLQEAILKRSERVEEHAVDAWINNEWKEIARATNIGYKRILRFNEVETNKLRLRVLASRATPAISTISAYFYQERPPMLSISKNKEGLVEITEKQQVFKWHGKKKEHTKSSLEYNIYYTTDGSTPTTKSKLYQKPFAFPTSGTIKAVAIAKNDKGAITTEQLGKTKKHWRITSVSSVIEKFDAQNVIDADKQSYWLSNEGKKQHITITLPTVEKIKGIAYTPPTDNKNGMIEVMDVYTKDKKGQWILVEEIEFGNLINSPTQRFHSFKKPFLSKEIMIEAKRIAGNGTQAAIAEIDLY
;
A
#
# COMPACT_ATOMS: atom_id res chain seq x y z
N MET A 1 -55.75 -50.69 -40.03
CA MET A 1 -55.88 -51.65 -41.18
C MET A 1 -54.51 -52.21 -41.48
N ASN A 2 -54.40 -53.50 -41.21
CA ASN A 2 -53.78 -54.60 -41.98
C ASN A 2 -52.28 -54.46 -42.33
N LYS A 3 -51.44 -55.26 -41.63
CA LYS A 3 -51.03 -56.68 -41.95
C LYS A 3 -49.88 -56.68 -42.96
N LYS A 4 -48.82 -57.46 -42.87
CA LYS A 4 -48.43 -58.77 -42.30
C LYS A 4 -46.89 -58.87 -42.57
N GLN A 5 -46.07 -59.36 -41.67
CA GLN A 5 -45.48 -60.70 -41.51
C GLN A 5 -44.93 -61.35 -42.83
N SER A 6 -43.66 -61.77 -42.81
CA SER A 6 -43.17 -63.13 -42.57
C SER A 6 -41.68 -63.23 -42.97
N LEU A 7 -40.78 -63.68 -42.16
CA LEU A 7 -40.35 -65.03 -41.79
C LEU A 7 -39.51 -65.78 -42.86
N ARG A 8 -38.27 -66.13 -42.43
CA ARG A 8 -37.46 -67.36 -42.70
C ARG A 8 -36.54 -67.31 -43.94
N LYS A 9 -35.32 -67.77 -43.90
CA LYS A 9 -34.66 -68.95 -43.33
C LYS A 9 -33.11 -68.83 -43.33
N LYS A 10 -32.52 -69.69 -42.54
CA LYS A 10 -31.14 -69.97 -42.21
C LYS A 10 -30.30 -70.61 -43.35
N ALA A 11 -28.99 -70.36 -43.25
CA ALA A 11 -27.78 -71.22 -43.09
C ALA A 11 -26.94 -71.44 -44.37
N PRO A 12 -25.72 -72.01 -44.27
CA PRO A 12 -24.57 -71.61 -43.48
C PRO A 12 -23.22 -71.60 -44.29
N VAL A 13 -22.15 -71.09 -43.65
CA VAL A 13 -20.73 -71.52 -43.69
C VAL A 13 -19.91 -71.36 -44.99
N ALA A 14 -18.93 -70.60 -44.95
CA ALA A 14 -17.53 -71.02 -45.25
C ALA A 14 -16.52 -69.95 -44.68
N ILE A 15 -15.68 -70.45 -43.86
CA ILE A 15 -14.51 -69.80 -43.31
C ILE A 15 -13.42 -69.62 -44.38
N LEU A 16 -12.92 -68.39 -44.63
CA LEU A 16 -11.62 -68.21 -45.29
C LEU A 16 -10.84 -67.23 -44.42
N LEU A 17 -9.88 -67.80 -43.69
CA LEU A 17 -8.81 -67.03 -42.98
C LEU A 17 -7.88 -66.44 -44.03
N SER A 18 -7.84 -65.12 -44.17
CA SER A 18 -6.70 -64.41 -44.77
C SER A 18 -6.12 -63.55 -43.68
N LEU A 19 -4.93 -63.93 -43.16
CA LEU A 19 -4.06 -63.13 -42.38
C LEU A 19 -3.65 -61.88 -43.18
N LEU A 20 -4.18 -60.74 -42.84
CA LEU A 20 -3.57 -59.44 -43.19
C LEU A 20 -2.91 -58.94 -41.92
N THR A 21 -1.57 -58.97 -41.90
CA THR A 21 -0.71 -58.32 -40.94
C THR A 21 -0.91 -56.81 -41.09
N ALA A 22 -1.72 -56.25 -40.23
CA ALA A 22 -1.79 -54.79 -40.01
C ALA A 22 -0.59 -54.39 -39.11
N THR A 23 0.45 -53.87 -39.76
CA THR A 23 1.45 -53.06 -39.03
C THR A 23 0.74 -51.85 -38.40
N PRO A 24 0.90 -51.61 -37.09
CA PRO A 24 0.45 -50.37 -36.52
C PRO A 24 1.31 -49.23 -37.08
N MET A 25 0.75 -48.40 -37.95
CA MET A 25 1.27 -47.07 -38.18
C MET A 25 1.14 -46.33 -36.85
N SER A 26 2.25 -46.28 -36.11
CA SER A 26 2.44 -45.29 -35.09
C SER A 26 2.45 -43.93 -35.75
N LEU A 27 1.30 -43.24 -35.76
CA LEU A 27 1.30 -41.77 -35.86
C LEU A 27 2.08 -41.26 -34.67
N SER A 28 3.40 -41.07 -34.83
CA SER A 28 4.15 -40.18 -33.99
C SER A 28 3.65 -38.77 -34.33
N ALA A 29 2.67 -38.30 -33.57
CA ALA A 29 2.44 -36.89 -33.41
C ALA A 29 3.72 -36.35 -32.74
N GLN A 30 4.69 -35.93 -33.58
CA GLN A 30 5.72 -34.98 -33.16
C GLN A 30 5.02 -33.65 -32.85
N ASN A 31 4.35 -33.59 -31.71
CA ASN A 31 4.13 -32.31 -31.01
C ASN A 31 5.48 -31.96 -30.39
N GLY A 32 6.28 -31.21 -31.13
CA GLY A 32 7.31 -30.36 -30.56
C GLY A 32 6.60 -29.32 -29.66
N ALA A 33 6.17 -29.75 -28.50
CA ALA A 33 5.88 -28.81 -27.42
C ALA A 33 7.27 -28.24 -27.09
N ASP A 34 7.60 -27.06 -27.65
CA ASP A 34 8.69 -26.23 -27.14
C ASP A 34 8.44 -26.10 -25.62
N THR A 35 9.35 -26.70 -24.85
CA THR A 35 9.27 -26.62 -23.38
C THR A 35 9.44 -25.16 -23.02
N ILE A 36 8.38 -24.54 -22.48
CA ILE A 36 8.40 -23.14 -22.08
C ILE A 36 9.50 -22.97 -21.04
N GLN A 37 10.48 -22.12 -21.35
CA GLN A 37 11.60 -21.84 -20.45
C GLN A 37 11.13 -20.88 -19.33
N TYR A 38 11.58 -21.11 -18.10
CA TYR A 38 11.38 -20.17 -17.01
C TYR A 38 12.13 -18.87 -17.29
N SER A 39 11.43 -17.75 -17.17
CA SER A 39 12.00 -16.42 -17.42
C SER A 39 11.25 -15.36 -16.62
N ASN A 40 11.90 -14.24 -16.35
CA ASN A 40 11.25 -13.08 -15.73
C ASN A 40 10.20 -12.42 -16.66
N THR A 41 10.43 -12.51 -17.99
CA THR A 41 9.52 -11.99 -19.01
C THR A 41 9.31 -13.02 -20.09
N ILE A 42 8.05 -13.34 -20.40
CA ILE A 42 7.67 -14.30 -21.44
C ILE A 42 6.75 -13.61 -22.46
N LYS A 43 7.09 -13.72 -23.72
CA LYS A 43 6.26 -13.19 -24.82
C LYS A 43 5.04 -14.07 -25.06
N VAL A 44 3.89 -13.44 -25.24
CA VAL A 44 2.63 -14.06 -25.66
C VAL A 44 2.41 -13.74 -27.14
N TYR A 45 2.03 -14.77 -27.90
CA TYR A 45 1.75 -14.64 -29.33
C TYR A 45 0.24 -14.67 -29.58
N LYS A 46 -0.21 -14.01 -30.62
CA LYS A 46 -1.65 -14.01 -31.00
C LYS A 46 -2.20 -15.41 -31.34
N THR A 47 -1.31 -16.35 -31.61
CA THR A 47 -1.63 -17.75 -31.91
C THR A 47 -1.71 -18.62 -30.65
N ASP A 48 -1.32 -18.10 -29.49
CA ASP A 48 -1.38 -18.85 -28.23
C ASP A 48 -2.82 -19.05 -27.81
N SER A 49 -3.19 -20.28 -27.49
CA SER A 49 -4.47 -20.56 -26.85
C SER A 49 -4.47 -20.06 -25.39
N HIS A 50 -5.64 -19.92 -24.78
CA HIS A 50 -5.77 -19.55 -23.37
C HIS A 50 -4.97 -20.48 -22.44
N ASP A 51 -4.97 -21.80 -22.71
CA ASP A 51 -4.20 -22.76 -21.90
C ASP A 51 -2.69 -22.56 -22.05
N VAL A 52 -2.21 -22.24 -23.27
CA VAL A 52 -0.81 -21.90 -23.49
C VAL A 52 -0.43 -20.63 -22.73
N ILE A 53 -1.29 -19.60 -22.73
CA ILE A 53 -1.04 -18.36 -22.01
C ILE A 53 -0.96 -18.62 -20.50
N ILE A 54 -1.88 -19.40 -19.94
CA ILE A 54 -1.84 -19.77 -18.52
C ILE A 54 -0.60 -20.59 -18.19
N ASN A 55 -0.22 -21.52 -19.05
CA ASN A 55 1.03 -22.27 -18.88
C ASN A 55 2.27 -21.35 -18.93
N LYS A 56 2.29 -20.36 -19.84
CA LYS A 56 3.35 -19.31 -19.86
C LYS A 56 3.38 -18.54 -18.55
N ALA A 57 2.23 -18.12 -18.01
CA ALA A 57 2.16 -17.43 -16.73
C ALA A 57 2.75 -18.27 -15.58
N ALA A 58 2.52 -19.60 -15.59
CA ALA A 58 3.09 -20.54 -14.63
C ALA A 58 4.62 -20.77 -14.78
N HIS A 59 5.25 -20.15 -15.80
CA HIS A 59 6.70 -20.19 -16.06
C HIS A 59 7.37 -18.82 -15.91
N VAL A 60 6.62 -17.76 -15.58
CA VAL A 60 7.18 -16.45 -15.28
C VAL A 60 7.68 -16.44 -13.82
N VAL A 61 8.98 -16.26 -13.64
CA VAL A 61 9.65 -16.31 -12.33
C VAL A 61 10.39 -15.01 -12.04
N PRO A 62 10.53 -14.58 -10.77
CA PRO A 62 11.41 -13.46 -10.44
C PRO A 62 12.86 -13.80 -10.78
N THR A 63 13.67 -12.77 -11.02
CA THR A 63 15.12 -12.89 -10.88
C THR A 63 15.50 -12.88 -9.38
N HIS A 64 16.79 -13.08 -9.07
CA HIS A 64 17.27 -13.02 -7.68
C HIS A 64 17.05 -11.64 -7.05
N ILE A 65 17.14 -10.55 -7.82
CA ILE A 65 17.05 -9.18 -7.29
C ILE A 65 15.66 -8.88 -6.73
N PRO A 66 14.53 -9.03 -7.46
CA PRO A 66 13.18 -8.90 -6.90
C PRO A 66 12.90 -9.88 -5.76
N LEU A 67 13.43 -11.11 -5.81
CA LEU A 67 13.23 -12.05 -4.72
C LEU A 67 13.91 -11.59 -3.42
N ASP A 68 15.15 -11.07 -3.52
CA ASP A 68 15.86 -10.55 -2.34
C ASP A 68 15.21 -9.27 -1.80
N ALA A 69 14.53 -8.49 -2.66
CA ALA A 69 13.68 -7.38 -2.23
C ALA A 69 12.42 -7.87 -1.50
N LEU A 70 11.72 -8.89 -2.02
CA LEU A 70 10.59 -9.53 -1.32
C LEU A 70 10.96 -10.01 0.08
N ARG A 71 12.13 -10.60 0.25
CA ARG A 71 12.64 -11.07 1.54
C ARG A 71 12.87 -9.95 2.56
N ASN A 72 12.92 -8.67 2.14
CA ASN A 72 12.95 -7.56 3.09
C ASN A 72 11.62 -7.42 3.82
N GLU A 73 10.49 -7.81 3.21
CA GLU A 73 9.14 -7.85 3.76
C GLU A 73 8.67 -6.53 4.36
N PHE A 74 9.27 -6.10 5.48
CA PHE A 74 8.93 -4.90 6.22
C PHE A 74 10.03 -3.86 6.11
N ILE A 75 9.72 -2.73 5.45
CA ILE A 75 10.64 -1.69 5.03
C ILE A 75 10.21 -0.37 5.67
N ALA A 76 11.17 0.48 6.03
CA ALA A 76 10.90 1.83 6.51
C ALA A 76 10.98 2.84 5.36
N PHE A 77 10.06 3.78 5.32
CA PHE A 77 10.15 5.00 4.53
C PHE A 77 10.38 6.18 5.46
N ILE A 78 11.23 7.13 5.07
CA ILE A 78 11.49 8.33 5.88
C ILE A 78 11.30 9.57 5.04
N HIS A 79 10.26 10.35 5.37
CA HIS A 79 10.01 11.66 4.78
C HIS A 79 10.43 12.76 5.74
N ILE A 80 11.46 13.50 5.38
CA ILE A 80 11.91 14.71 6.08
C ILE A 80 12.39 15.73 5.03
N GLY A 81 12.11 17.01 5.25
CA GLY A 81 12.48 18.08 4.33
C GLY A 81 11.84 19.40 4.75
N PRO A 82 11.86 20.43 3.88
CA PRO A 82 11.15 21.68 4.14
C PRO A 82 9.67 21.48 4.49
N ASN A 83 9.03 20.44 3.94
CA ASN A 83 7.62 20.10 4.17
C ASN A 83 7.32 19.78 5.64
N THR A 84 8.26 19.21 6.39
CA THR A 84 8.18 19.03 7.84
C THR A 84 8.00 20.37 8.57
N PHE A 85 8.58 21.45 8.05
CA PHE A 85 8.56 22.78 8.65
C PHE A 85 7.40 23.65 8.14
N THR A 86 6.94 23.42 6.91
CA THR A 86 5.80 24.13 6.30
C THR A 86 4.45 23.47 6.55
N ARG A 87 4.42 22.21 7.05
CA ARG A 87 3.21 21.37 7.22
C ARG A 87 2.51 21.04 5.90
N LYS A 88 3.24 21.00 4.78
CA LYS A 88 2.71 20.69 3.46
C LYS A 88 3.13 19.28 3.03
N GLU A 89 2.26 18.61 2.27
CA GLU A 89 2.61 17.33 1.64
C GLU A 89 3.43 17.54 0.37
N TRP A 90 3.07 18.53 -0.42
CA TRP A 90 3.81 18.97 -1.59
C TRP A 90 4.38 20.35 -1.36
N GLY A 91 5.67 20.51 -1.58
CA GLY A 91 6.30 21.81 -1.65
C GLY A 91 6.01 22.52 -2.98
N THR A 92 6.49 23.71 -3.12
CA THR A 92 6.32 24.57 -4.31
C THR A 92 7.57 24.67 -5.16
N GLY A 93 8.73 24.24 -4.63
CA GLY A 93 10.06 24.51 -5.19
C GLY A 93 10.57 25.92 -4.90
N GLU A 94 9.87 26.69 -4.03
CA GLU A 94 10.26 28.06 -3.61
C GLU A 94 10.53 28.12 -2.11
N GLU A 95 10.63 26.97 -1.47
CA GLU A 95 10.90 26.89 -0.04
C GLU A 95 12.27 27.49 0.27
N ASN A 96 12.30 28.43 1.22
CA ASN A 96 13.56 29.00 1.67
C ASN A 96 14.34 27.92 2.44
N PRO A 97 15.58 27.56 2.02
CA PRO A 97 16.40 26.58 2.72
C PRO A 97 16.61 26.88 4.21
N ASN A 98 16.53 28.15 4.62
CA ASN A 98 16.70 28.57 6.01
C ASN A 98 15.62 28.05 6.96
N ILE A 99 14.49 27.55 6.46
CA ILE A 99 13.46 26.94 7.32
C ILE A 99 13.87 25.53 7.79
N PHE A 100 14.79 24.88 7.09
CA PHE A 100 15.23 23.52 7.41
C PHE A 100 16.26 23.54 8.55
N THR A 101 15.78 23.40 9.79
CA THR A 101 16.56 23.58 11.03
C THR A 101 16.37 22.43 12.02
N PRO A 102 16.61 21.17 11.68
CA PRO A 102 16.52 20.08 12.66
C PRO A 102 17.68 20.15 13.66
N ASN A 103 17.37 20.46 14.94
CA ASN A 103 18.39 20.74 15.96
C ASN A 103 19.02 19.48 16.57
N ASN A 104 18.30 18.34 16.57
CA ASN A 104 18.69 17.10 17.26
C ASN A 104 18.67 15.89 16.33
N LEU A 105 18.82 16.08 15.00
CA LEU A 105 18.71 15.01 14.03
C LEU A 105 19.65 13.86 14.40
N ASN A 106 19.06 12.65 14.53
CA ASN A 106 19.77 11.46 14.99
C ASN A 106 19.29 10.21 14.22
N THR A 107 20.05 9.84 13.21
CA THR A 107 19.78 8.67 12.37
C THR A 107 20.01 7.35 13.11
N ASP A 108 20.79 7.33 14.18
CA ASP A 108 20.92 6.15 15.04
C ASP A 108 19.62 5.85 15.77
N GLN A 109 18.94 6.88 16.31
CA GLN A 109 17.62 6.73 16.93
C GLN A 109 16.57 6.17 15.95
N TRP A 110 16.64 6.62 14.67
CA TRP A 110 15.77 6.07 13.64
C TRP A 110 16.06 4.58 13.43
N CYS A 111 17.31 4.23 13.14
CA CYS A 111 17.70 2.86 12.83
C CYS A 111 17.45 1.90 14.00
N GLU A 112 17.67 2.32 15.24
CA GLU A 112 17.37 1.54 16.43
C GLU A 112 15.87 1.21 16.53
N ALA A 113 15.00 2.23 16.40
CA ALA A 113 13.55 2.04 16.44
C ALA A 113 13.05 1.12 15.31
N LEU A 114 13.57 1.30 14.08
CA LEU A 114 13.22 0.48 12.93
C LEU A 114 13.67 -0.98 13.10
N LYS A 115 14.89 -1.19 13.60
CA LYS A 115 15.40 -2.53 13.90
C LYS A 115 14.55 -3.24 14.96
N ASN A 116 14.16 -2.51 16.01
CA ASN A 116 13.27 -3.02 17.05
C ASN A 116 11.87 -3.38 16.53
N ALA A 117 11.38 -2.65 15.53
CA ALA A 117 10.14 -2.98 14.82
C ALA A 117 10.24 -4.25 13.95
N GLY A 118 11.46 -4.73 13.66
CA GLY A 118 11.68 -5.88 12.77
C GLY A 118 11.87 -5.50 11.31
N MET A 119 12.04 -4.21 11.00
CA MET A 119 12.32 -3.74 9.64
C MET A 119 13.73 -4.14 9.19
N ARG A 120 13.91 -4.33 7.89
CA ARG A 120 15.17 -4.81 7.30
C ARG A 120 15.86 -3.81 6.39
N MET A 121 15.12 -2.80 5.93
CA MET A 121 15.63 -1.78 5.02
C MET A 121 15.04 -0.42 5.36
N VAL A 122 15.75 0.64 5.01
CA VAL A 122 15.33 2.04 5.13
C VAL A 122 15.45 2.71 3.78
N VAL A 123 14.39 3.35 3.31
CA VAL A 123 14.38 4.21 2.12
C VAL A 123 14.23 5.65 2.58
N LEU A 124 15.20 6.51 2.24
CA LEU A 124 15.17 7.95 2.56
C LEU A 124 14.66 8.73 1.36
N THR A 125 13.75 9.68 1.57
CA THR A 125 13.40 10.68 0.56
C THR A 125 14.55 11.67 0.39
N THR A 126 15.56 11.28 -0.38
CA THR A 126 16.77 12.09 -0.58
C THR A 126 16.47 13.43 -1.28
N LYS A 127 15.49 13.43 -2.18
CA LYS A 127 14.91 14.63 -2.81
C LYS A 127 13.42 14.36 -3.07
N HIS A 128 12.53 15.16 -2.45
CA HIS A 128 11.10 15.15 -2.73
C HIS A 128 10.76 16.08 -3.89
N HIS A 129 9.47 16.24 -4.23
CA HIS A 129 9.00 17.02 -5.39
C HIS A 129 9.38 18.51 -5.35
N ASP A 130 9.61 19.08 -4.16
CA ASP A 130 10.09 20.46 -4.01
C ASP A 130 11.51 20.68 -4.55
N GLY A 131 12.27 19.60 -4.80
CA GLY A 131 13.62 19.64 -5.31
C GLY A 131 14.69 19.84 -4.23
N PHE A 132 14.31 19.94 -2.94
CA PHE A 132 15.26 20.12 -1.84
C PHE A 132 16.02 18.82 -1.58
N VAL A 133 17.35 18.87 -1.67
CA VAL A 133 18.23 17.69 -1.52
C VAL A 133 18.79 17.57 -0.10
N LEU A 134 18.87 16.34 0.43
CA LEU A 134 19.32 16.04 1.79
C LEU A 134 20.77 15.58 1.87
N TRP A 135 21.54 15.70 0.80
CA TRP A 135 22.97 15.35 0.73
C TRP A 135 23.80 16.48 0.11
N GLN A 136 25.11 16.41 0.22
CA GLN A 136 26.03 17.41 -0.30
C GLN A 136 26.21 17.26 -1.81
N THR A 137 25.15 17.50 -2.60
CA THR A 137 25.23 17.42 -4.06
C THR A 137 26.15 18.49 -4.68
N ARG A 138 26.65 18.20 -5.88
CA ARG A 138 27.44 19.14 -6.70
C ARG A 138 26.58 19.94 -7.67
N TYR A 139 25.30 19.59 -7.83
CA TYR A 139 24.52 19.97 -9.02
C TYR A 139 23.34 20.92 -8.76
N THR A 140 23.02 21.20 -7.52
CA THR A 140 22.05 22.25 -7.14
C THR A 140 22.48 22.91 -5.84
N LYS A 141 21.98 24.13 -5.63
CA LYS A 141 22.10 24.83 -4.34
C LYS A 141 20.82 24.74 -3.52
N HIS A 142 19.72 24.23 -4.10
CA HIS A 142 18.48 24.02 -3.38
C HIS A 142 18.57 22.74 -2.55
N GLY A 143 19.02 22.87 -1.31
CA GLY A 143 19.24 21.71 -0.46
C GLY A 143 19.88 22.06 0.88
N ILE A 144 20.26 21.01 1.59
CA ILE A 144 20.80 21.05 2.95
C ILE A 144 22.04 21.95 3.08
N MET A 145 22.85 22.07 2.00
CA MET A 145 24.04 22.91 1.95
C MET A 145 23.72 24.40 2.02
N SER A 146 22.51 24.82 1.71
CA SER A 146 22.04 26.21 1.80
C SER A 146 21.19 26.46 3.05
N SER A 147 21.04 25.46 3.93
CA SER A 147 20.31 25.58 5.19
C SER A 147 21.25 25.90 6.37
N PRO A 148 20.70 26.39 7.50
CA PRO A 148 21.48 26.56 8.74
C PRO A 148 21.92 25.26 9.39
N TYR A 149 21.35 24.13 8.99
CA TYR A 149 21.65 22.82 9.57
C TYR A 149 23.13 22.48 9.46
N LYS A 150 23.78 22.28 10.61
CA LYS A 150 25.26 22.08 10.71
C LYS A 150 26.05 23.11 9.90
N ASN A 151 25.59 24.38 9.86
CA ASN A 151 26.20 25.48 9.09
C ASN A 151 26.36 25.13 7.59
N GLY A 152 25.38 24.48 6.97
CA GLY A 152 25.42 24.02 5.58
C GLY A 152 26.32 22.82 5.32
N GLN A 153 26.94 22.23 6.36
CA GLN A 153 27.81 21.05 6.24
C GLN A 153 27.07 19.71 6.52
N GLY A 154 25.75 19.77 6.75
CA GLY A 154 24.96 18.58 7.01
C GLY A 154 24.88 17.67 5.80
N ASP A 155 24.81 16.35 6.04
CA ASP A 155 24.59 15.32 5.03
C ASP A 155 23.81 14.17 5.68
N ILE A 156 22.47 14.20 5.53
CA ILE A 156 21.60 13.22 6.18
C ILE A 156 21.80 11.85 5.54
N MET A 157 22.02 11.79 4.23
CA MET A 157 22.26 10.54 3.54
C MET A 157 23.51 9.83 4.06
N LYS A 158 24.58 10.58 4.32
CA LYS A 158 25.82 10.07 4.89
C LYS A 158 25.62 9.58 6.33
N ASP A 159 24.93 10.37 7.16
CA ASP A 159 24.64 10.00 8.54
C ASP A 159 23.78 8.72 8.59
N LEU A 160 22.75 8.64 7.74
CA LEU A 160 21.88 7.47 7.66
C LEU A 160 22.62 6.23 7.14
N ALA A 161 23.46 6.35 6.12
CA ALA A 161 24.26 5.23 5.60
C ALA A 161 25.14 4.62 6.69
N ALA A 162 25.77 5.47 7.54
CA ALA A 162 26.56 5.01 8.67
C ALA A 162 25.71 4.29 9.72
N SER A 163 24.54 4.82 10.05
CA SER A 163 23.60 4.20 10.99
C SER A 163 23.04 2.88 10.45
N CYS A 164 22.65 2.81 9.17
CA CYS A 164 22.19 1.55 8.55
C CYS A 164 23.25 0.45 8.66
N LYS A 165 24.51 0.78 8.36
CA LYS A 165 25.63 -0.14 8.52
C LYS A 165 25.79 -0.61 9.98
N LYS A 166 25.71 0.31 10.94
CA LYS A 166 25.80 0.03 12.38
C LYS A 166 24.71 -0.93 12.86
N TYR A 167 23.47 -0.73 12.44
CA TYR A 167 22.31 -1.50 12.89
C TYR A 167 22.00 -2.71 11.99
N GLY A 168 22.76 -2.93 10.90
CA GLY A 168 22.56 -4.03 9.97
C GLY A 168 21.25 -3.90 9.18
N LEU A 169 20.89 -2.68 8.77
CA LEU A 169 19.79 -2.37 7.89
C LEU A 169 20.30 -2.13 6.48
N LYS A 170 19.57 -2.56 5.46
CA LYS A 170 19.82 -2.19 4.07
C LYS A 170 19.41 -0.72 3.85
N LEU A 171 20.01 -0.09 2.84
CA LEU A 171 19.76 1.30 2.48
C LEU A 171 19.12 1.40 1.10
N GLY A 172 18.04 2.13 0.99
CA GLY A 172 17.38 2.54 -0.24
C GLY A 172 17.32 4.06 -0.36
N ILE A 173 17.10 4.54 -1.56
CA ILE A 173 16.94 5.96 -1.87
C ILE A 173 15.64 6.20 -2.62
N TYR A 174 14.89 7.22 -2.21
CA TYR A 174 13.84 7.81 -3.01
C TYR A 174 14.41 9.09 -3.65
N LEU A 175 14.33 9.16 -4.97
CA LEU A 175 14.72 10.34 -5.73
C LEU A 175 13.55 10.74 -6.64
N SER A 176 12.84 11.81 -6.30
CA SER A 176 11.71 12.27 -7.11
C SER A 176 12.13 12.62 -8.52
N PRO A 177 11.51 12.01 -9.55
CA PRO A 177 11.68 12.48 -10.92
C PRO A 177 11.14 13.90 -11.12
N ALA A 178 10.04 14.27 -10.44
CA ALA A 178 9.55 15.62 -10.42
C ALA A 178 10.43 16.53 -9.55
N ASP A 179 10.82 17.67 -10.08
CA ASP A 179 11.64 18.67 -9.37
C ASP A 179 11.07 20.07 -9.63
N LEU A 180 10.25 20.54 -8.68
CA LEU A 180 9.53 21.81 -8.83
C LEU A 180 10.48 23.02 -8.78
N TYR A 181 11.60 22.91 -8.07
CA TYR A 181 12.62 23.97 -8.05
C TYR A 181 13.22 24.18 -9.45
N GLN A 182 13.56 23.07 -10.15
CA GLN A 182 14.12 23.15 -11.50
C GLN A 182 13.11 23.60 -12.56
N MET A 183 11.81 23.57 -12.27
CA MET A 183 10.75 24.05 -13.16
C MET A 183 10.47 25.55 -13.06
N LYS A 184 11.08 26.24 -12.11
CA LYS A 184 10.95 27.69 -11.97
C LYS A 184 11.88 28.42 -12.94
N ASP A 185 11.61 29.70 -13.16
CA ASP A 185 12.41 30.55 -14.04
C ASP A 185 13.90 30.61 -13.63
N GLU A 186 14.18 30.43 -12.35
CA GLU A 186 15.53 30.36 -11.78
C GLU A 186 16.15 28.96 -11.87
N GLY A 187 15.36 27.93 -12.21
CA GLY A 187 15.81 26.56 -12.37
C GLY A 187 16.64 26.38 -13.63
N LEU A 188 17.80 25.71 -13.50
CA LEU A 188 18.73 25.52 -14.61
C LEU A 188 18.31 24.41 -15.58
N TYR A 189 17.42 23.47 -15.14
CA TYR A 189 17.18 22.20 -15.82
C TYR A 189 15.69 21.86 -15.98
N GLY A 190 14.79 22.84 -15.90
CA GLY A 190 13.36 22.58 -15.87
C GLY A 190 12.72 22.33 -17.25
N ASN A 191 13.27 22.89 -18.29
CA ASN A 191 12.67 22.97 -19.63
C ASN A 191 13.44 22.15 -20.66
N SER A 192 13.72 20.92 -20.41
CA SER A 192 14.38 19.93 -21.26
C SER A 192 14.92 20.45 -22.59
N SER A 193 16.19 20.77 -22.64
CA SER A 193 16.91 21.18 -23.86
C SER A 193 17.00 20.05 -24.88
N LYS A 194 17.52 20.33 -26.07
CA LYS A 194 17.82 19.31 -27.06
C LYS A 194 18.76 18.25 -26.48
N LYS A 195 18.49 16.97 -26.76
CA LYS A 195 19.40 15.87 -26.43
C LYS A 195 20.74 16.06 -27.08
N THR A 196 21.80 15.89 -26.32
CA THR A 196 23.20 15.92 -26.78
C THR A 196 23.98 14.86 -26.03
N LEU A 197 25.15 14.51 -26.54
CA LEU A 197 26.05 13.57 -25.86
C LEU A 197 26.62 14.23 -24.60
N ARG A 198 26.34 13.63 -23.45
CA ARG A 198 26.73 14.12 -22.12
C ARG A 198 27.60 13.10 -21.41
N THR A 199 28.60 13.60 -20.70
CA THR A 199 29.46 12.77 -19.84
C THR A 199 28.94 12.79 -18.40
N ILE A 200 28.68 11.60 -17.85
CA ILE A 200 28.21 11.40 -16.47
C ILE A 200 29.31 10.64 -15.69
N PRO A 201 29.77 11.12 -14.51
CA PRO A 201 29.37 12.39 -13.91
C PRO A 201 30.04 13.57 -14.63
N ARG A 202 29.33 14.72 -14.62
CA ARG A 202 29.89 15.98 -15.07
C ARG A 202 30.91 16.48 -14.03
N PRO A 203 32.17 16.71 -14.38
CA PRO A 203 33.16 17.21 -13.43
C PRO A 203 32.77 18.56 -12.82
N VAL A 204 33.01 18.71 -11.53
CA VAL A 204 32.87 20.01 -10.82
C VAL A 204 34.21 20.37 -10.19
N GLU A 205 34.67 21.57 -10.46
CA GLU A 205 35.95 22.07 -9.96
C GLU A 205 36.01 22.02 -8.43
N GLY A 206 37.14 21.54 -7.90
CA GLY A 206 37.36 21.41 -6.46
C GLY A 206 36.58 20.28 -5.77
N ARG A 207 35.70 19.56 -6.50
CA ARG A 207 34.87 18.48 -5.93
C ARG A 207 34.96 17.17 -6.72
N PRO A 208 36.13 16.54 -6.82
CA PRO A 208 36.29 15.31 -7.61
C PRO A 208 35.54 14.14 -6.97
N PHE A 209 35.10 13.20 -7.82
CA PHE A 209 34.56 11.92 -7.39
C PHE A 209 35.67 10.93 -7.04
N ALA A 210 35.46 10.11 -6.01
CA ALA A 210 36.32 8.96 -5.72
C ALA A 210 36.17 7.88 -6.80
N ASN A 211 34.94 7.57 -7.20
CA ASN A 211 34.67 6.70 -8.34
C ASN A 211 35.06 7.39 -9.66
N LYS A 212 35.93 6.75 -10.44
CA LYS A 212 36.46 7.30 -11.72
C LYS A 212 35.73 6.80 -12.96
N THR A 213 34.69 5.96 -12.79
CA THR A 213 33.88 5.48 -13.91
C THR A 213 33.14 6.64 -14.56
N THR A 214 33.12 6.70 -15.87
CA THR A 214 32.38 7.70 -16.64
C THR A 214 31.49 7.03 -17.66
N PHE A 215 30.39 7.69 -17.96
CA PHE A 215 29.37 7.20 -18.90
C PHE A 215 29.10 8.26 -19.97
N GLN A 216 28.70 7.82 -21.14
CA GLN A 216 28.21 8.69 -22.20
C GLN A 216 26.73 8.40 -22.44
N PHE A 217 25.88 9.45 -22.33
CA PHE A 217 24.45 9.39 -22.60
C PHE A 217 24.03 10.52 -23.55
N GLU A 218 23.17 10.19 -24.50
CA GLU A 218 22.51 11.19 -25.35
C GLU A 218 21.21 11.61 -24.67
N VAL A 219 21.27 12.66 -23.87
CA VAL A 219 20.16 13.13 -23.03
C VAL A 219 20.05 14.66 -23.03
N ASP A 220 18.91 15.19 -22.60
CA ASP A 220 18.68 16.61 -22.35
C ASP A 220 19.34 17.07 -21.03
N ASP A 221 19.21 18.34 -20.71
CA ASP A 221 19.82 18.95 -19.52
C ASP A 221 19.21 18.43 -18.22
N TYR A 222 17.88 18.18 -18.19
CA TYR A 222 17.23 17.64 -16.99
C TYR A 222 17.70 16.21 -16.69
N ASN A 223 17.77 15.37 -17.72
CA ASN A 223 18.24 14.01 -17.54
C ASN A 223 19.75 13.93 -17.25
N GLU A 224 20.57 14.86 -17.76
CA GLU A 224 21.96 15.01 -17.31
C GLU A 224 22.02 15.32 -15.81
N TYR A 225 21.23 16.29 -15.34
CA TYR A 225 21.16 16.65 -13.92
C TYR A 225 20.74 15.46 -13.06
N PHE A 226 19.68 14.77 -13.46
CA PHE A 226 19.15 13.61 -12.73
C PHE A 226 20.16 12.45 -12.68
N LEU A 227 20.83 12.13 -13.80
CA LEU A 227 21.87 11.11 -13.87
C LEU A 227 23.07 11.45 -12.99
N ASN A 228 23.46 12.73 -12.91
CA ASN A 228 24.52 13.17 -12.01
C ASN A 228 24.15 12.98 -10.53
N GLN A 229 22.91 13.27 -10.13
CA GLN A 229 22.42 13.00 -8.79
C GLN A 229 22.39 11.50 -8.48
N LEU A 230 21.90 10.68 -9.40
CA LEU A 230 21.96 9.22 -9.26
C LEU A 230 23.39 8.73 -9.10
N PHE A 231 24.34 9.24 -9.90
CA PHE A 231 25.74 8.85 -9.78
C PHE A 231 26.30 9.15 -8.39
N GLU A 232 26.03 10.34 -7.82
CA GLU A 232 26.44 10.68 -6.45
C GLU A 232 25.89 9.67 -5.44
N LEU A 233 24.56 9.45 -5.48
CA LEU A 233 23.88 8.60 -4.51
C LEU A 233 24.30 7.13 -4.59
N LEU A 234 24.60 6.63 -5.81
CA LEU A 234 25.00 5.25 -6.02
C LEU A 234 26.48 4.96 -5.80
N THR A 235 27.33 5.99 -5.66
CA THR A 235 28.79 5.80 -5.56
C THR A 235 29.41 6.32 -4.27
N GLU A 236 28.74 7.21 -3.51
CA GLU A 236 29.35 7.87 -2.37
C GLU A 236 28.77 7.46 -0.99
N TYR A 237 27.69 6.65 -0.97
CA TYR A 237 26.95 6.31 0.26
C TYR A 237 26.89 4.81 0.58
N GLY A 238 27.70 4.00 -0.09
CA GLY A 238 27.74 2.55 0.08
C GLY A 238 26.71 1.82 -0.79
N ASP A 239 26.35 0.60 -0.41
CA ASP A 239 25.47 -0.26 -1.19
C ASP A 239 24.02 0.21 -1.10
N ILE A 240 23.43 0.54 -2.23
CA ILE A 240 22.01 0.87 -2.37
C ILE A 240 21.24 -0.37 -2.82
N SER A 241 20.22 -0.74 -2.05
CA SER A 241 19.39 -1.94 -2.31
C SER A 241 18.11 -1.64 -3.05
N GLU A 242 17.66 -0.37 -3.03
CA GLU A 242 16.46 0.07 -3.73
C GLU A 242 16.58 1.51 -4.20
N VAL A 243 16.14 1.76 -5.43
CA VAL A 243 15.95 3.10 -6.00
C VAL A 243 14.46 3.30 -6.24
N TRP A 244 13.87 4.18 -5.47
CA TRP A 244 12.44 4.45 -5.45
C TRP A 244 12.12 5.68 -6.31
N PHE A 245 11.37 5.49 -7.41
CA PHE A 245 10.93 6.57 -8.30
C PHE A 245 9.43 6.80 -8.14
N ASP A 246 9.07 8.00 -7.72
CA ASP A 246 7.68 8.42 -7.64
C ASP A 246 7.05 8.54 -9.04
N GLY A 247 5.78 8.16 -9.15
CA GLY A 247 5.00 8.29 -10.37
C GLY A 247 4.52 9.72 -10.64
N ALA A 248 4.68 10.64 -9.68
CA ALA A 248 4.23 12.03 -9.81
C ALA A 248 4.91 12.76 -10.97
N HIS A 249 4.10 13.46 -11.75
CA HIS A 249 4.56 14.34 -12.81
C HIS A 249 3.75 15.63 -12.79
N PRO A 250 4.35 16.79 -12.56
CA PRO A 250 3.63 18.06 -12.50
C PRO A 250 3.26 18.55 -13.89
N LYS A 251 2.26 17.94 -14.50
CA LYS A 251 1.79 18.14 -15.88
C LYS A 251 1.49 19.61 -16.23
N ASN A 252 1.21 20.44 -15.24
CA ASN A 252 0.77 21.82 -15.44
C ASN A 252 1.91 22.85 -15.38
N LYS A 253 3.16 22.44 -15.13
CA LYS A 253 4.28 23.36 -14.88
C LYS A 253 5.45 23.23 -15.85
N GLY A 254 5.28 22.55 -16.99
CA GLY A 254 6.29 22.57 -18.05
C GLY A 254 7.01 21.25 -18.27
N GLY A 255 7.96 21.26 -19.13
CA GLY A 255 8.45 20.25 -19.99
C GLY A 255 9.52 19.31 -19.47
N GLN A 256 9.61 18.97 -18.19
CA GLN A 256 10.54 17.92 -17.78
C GLN A 256 10.20 16.60 -18.49
N THR A 257 11.16 16.02 -19.16
CA THR A 257 11.07 14.69 -19.75
C THR A 257 11.95 13.72 -18.98
N TYR A 258 11.51 12.49 -18.83
CA TYR A 258 12.19 11.47 -18.02
C TYR A 258 12.71 10.37 -18.93
N ASP A 259 14.06 10.22 -19.00
CA ASP A 259 14.73 9.18 -19.77
C ASP A 259 15.10 8.01 -18.86
N TYR A 260 14.07 7.25 -18.49
CA TYR A 260 14.23 6.13 -17.57
C TYR A 260 15.24 5.08 -18.10
N LEU A 261 15.31 4.84 -19.41
CA LEU A 261 16.24 3.85 -19.94
C LEU A 261 17.71 4.25 -19.70
N ALA A 262 18.01 5.55 -19.77
CA ALA A 262 19.33 6.07 -19.39
C ALA A 262 19.58 5.90 -17.87
N TRP A 263 18.60 6.23 -17.03
CA TRP A 263 18.69 6.04 -15.59
C TRP A 263 18.90 4.57 -15.21
N LYS A 264 18.10 3.68 -15.77
CA LYS A 264 18.21 2.22 -15.58
C LYS A 264 19.61 1.71 -15.93
N LYS A 265 20.16 2.13 -17.07
CA LYS A 265 21.51 1.73 -17.49
C LYS A 265 22.55 2.13 -16.45
N LEU A 266 22.46 3.34 -15.91
CA LEU A 266 23.37 3.81 -14.87
C LEU A 266 23.20 2.98 -13.58
N ILE A 267 21.97 2.80 -13.09
CA ILE A 267 21.66 2.02 -11.88
C ILE A 267 22.16 0.59 -12.01
N ARG A 268 21.82 -0.11 -13.11
CA ARG A 268 22.23 -1.50 -13.30
C ARG A 268 23.75 -1.69 -13.37
N THR A 269 24.48 -0.63 -13.73
CA THR A 269 25.95 -0.68 -13.75
C THR A 269 26.57 -0.37 -12.38
N LEU A 270 26.04 0.62 -11.66
CA LEU A 270 26.61 1.08 -10.38
C LEU A 270 26.06 0.33 -9.16
N ALA A 271 24.81 -0.08 -9.22
CA ALA A 271 24.11 -0.82 -8.18
C ALA A 271 23.33 -2.03 -8.79
N PRO A 272 24.04 -3.05 -9.29
CA PRO A 272 23.42 -4.14 -10.07
C PRO A 272 22.41 -4.96 -9.25
N ASN A 273 22.51 -4.94 -7.91
CA ASN A 273 21.63 -5.67 -7.01
C ASN A 273 20.46 -4.81 -6.48
N ALA A 274 20.37 -3.53 -6.88
CA ALA A 274 19.25 -2.68 -6.46
C ALA A 274 18.00 -2.98 -7.28
N VAL A 275 16.86 -3.07 -6.64
CA VAL A 275 15.55 -3.02 -7.30
C VAL A 275 15.17 -1.59 -7.64
N ILE A 276 14.35 -1.41 -8.68
CA ILE A 276 13.83 -0.11 -9.07
C ILE A 276 12.31 -0.11 -8.88
N PHE A 277 11.84 0.66 -7.91
CA PHE A 277 10.42 0.86 -7.66
C PHE A 277 9.79 1.78 -8.73
N GLY A 278 8.52 1.51 -9.04
CA GLY A 278 7.74 2.23 -10.04
C GLY A 278 8.12 1.88 -11.48
N LYS A 279 8.93 0.82 -11.65
CA LYS A 279 9.45 0.34 -12.93
C LYS A 279 9.32 -1.19 -13.01
N GLU A 280 10.15 -1.84 -13.82
CA GLU A 280 10.03 -3.27 -14.13
C GLU A 280 10.22 -4.22 -12.94
N ASP A 281 10.92 -3.83 -11.88
CA ASP A 281 11.19 -4.75 -10.77
C ASP A 281 10.05 -4.77 -9.75
N VAL A 282 9.65 -3.57 -9.30
CA VAL A 282 8.69 -3.36 -8.22
C VAL A 282 7.64 -2.36 -8.66
N ARG A 283 6.38 -2.69 -8.44
CA ARG A 283 5.24 -1.81 -8.72
C ARG A 283 4.56 -1.35 -7.45
N TRP A 284 3.95 -0.19 -7.52
CA TRP A 284 3.02 0.27 -6.53
C TRP A 284 1.75 -0.60 -6.49
N ALA A 285 1.27 -0.92 -5.30
CA ALA A 285 0.06 -1.74 -5.14
C ALA A 285 -1.24 -1.01 -5.54
N GLY A 286 -1.18 0.31 -5.76
CA GLY A 286 -2.28 1.12 -6.26
C GLY A 286 -3.09 1.86 -5.20
N ASN A 287 -2.62 1.89 -3.96
CA ASN A 287 -3.19 2.68 -2.85
C ASN A 287 -2.13 2.95 -1.77
N GLU A 288 -2.37 3.98 -0.96
CA GLU A 288 -1.53 4.35 0.20
C GLU A 288 -2.20 3.98 1.54
N ALA A 289 -3.20 3.11 1.51
CA ALA A 289 -3.96 2.72 2.70
C ALA A 289 -3.33 1.56 3.48
N GLY A 290 -2.32 0.92 2.92
CA GLY A 290 -1.73 -0.29 3.49
C GLY A 290 -2.50 -1.56 3.10
N ASP A 291 -3.05 -1.62 1.88
CA ASP A 291 -3.88 -2.74 1.43
C ASP A 291 -3.30 -3.44 0.19
N THR A 292 -3.35 -4.76 0.16
CA THR A 292 -3.22 -5.57 -1.05
C THR A 292 -4.59 -5.83 -1.68
N ARG A 293 -4.61 -6.27 -2.93
CA ARG A 293 -5.78 -6.91 -3.51
C ARG A 293 -6.10 -8.20 -2.75
N GLU A 294 -7.32 -8.68 -2.82
CA GLU A 294 -7.68 -9.99 -2.28
C GLU A 294 -6.82 -11.11 -2.90
N THR A 295 -6.59 -11.00 -4.21
CA THR A 295 -5.65 -11.82 -4.96
C THR A 295 -4.57 -10.93 -5.56
N GLU A 296 -3.43 -10.82 -4.90
CA GLU A 296 -2.31 -10.02 -5.37
C GLU A 296 -1.36 -10.91 -6.16
N TRP A 297 -1.40 -10.79 -7.49
CA TRP A 297 -0.50 -11.49 -8.40
C TRP A 297 0.73 -10.64 -8.70
N ASN A 298 1.88 -11.29 -8.81
CA ASN A 298 3.12 -10.65 -9.25
C ASN A 298 3.49 -11.01 -10.71
N VAL A 299 2.78 -11.97 -11.30
CA VAL A 299 2.83 -12.21 -12.76
C VAL A 299 1.83 -11.30 -13.46
N ILE A 300 2.33 -10.25 -14.11
CA ILE A 300 1.56 -9.11 -14.62
C ILE A 300 1.53 -9.10 -16.15
N PRO A 301 0.36 -8.83 -16.79
CA PRO A 301 0.24 -8.68 -18.24
C PRO A 301 0.69 -7.30 -18.71
N TYR A 302 1.44 -7.25 -19.81
CA TYR A 302 1.91 -6.04 -20.46
C TYR A 302 1.66 -6.09 -21.98
N GLN A 303 1.45 -4.91 -22.58
CA GLN A 303 1.35 -4.76 -24.04
C GLN A 303 2.71 -4.54 -24.71
N LEU A 304 3.65 -3.94 -23.99
CA LEU A 304 5.01 -3.69 -24.42
C LEU A 304 5.99 -4.53 -23.57
N ASN A 305 7.18 -4.78 -24.08
CA ASN A 305 8.23 -5.45 -23.31
C ASN A 305 8.67 -4.58 -22.12
N PRO A 306 8.40 -4.96 -20.87
CA PRO A 306 8.74 -4.16 -19.69
C PRO A 306 10.23 -3.82 -19.60
N ASN A 307 11.11 -4.69 -20.10
CA ASN A 307 12.55 -4.47 -20.08
C ASN A 307 13.01 -3.31 -21.00
N GLU A 308 12.14 -2.89 -21.93
CA GLU A 308 12.42 -1.86 -22.93
C GLU A 308 11.54 -0.61 -22.75
N MET A 309 10.64 -0.62 -21.76
CA MET A 309 9.73 0.49 -21.51
C MET A 309 10.45 1.67 -20.84
N ASN A 310 10.19 2.87 -21.37
CA ASN A 310 10.63 4.13 -20.72
C ASN A 310 9.58 4.69 -19.77
N ARG A 311 8.33 4.26 -19.88
CA ARG A 311 7.23 4.75 -19.06
C ARG A 311 6.38 3.60 -18.53
N PHE A 312 6.14 3.62 -17.23
CA PHE A 312 5.24 2.72 -16.54
C PHE A 312 4.06 3.51 -15.99
N HIS A 313 2.88 2.93 -16.07
CA HIS A 313 1.65 3.50 -15.52
C HIS A 313 1.28 2.74 -14.25
N ASP A 314 0.64 3.44 -13.32
CA ASP A 314 0.12 2.81 -12.12
C ASP A 314 -0.96 1.78 -12.49
N LEU A 315 -0.82 0.58 -11.94
CA LEU A 315 -1.69 -0.55 -12.22
C LEU A 315 -2.76 -0.65 -11.12
N MET A 316 -3.90 0.02 -11.32
CA MET A 316 -4.96 0.21 -10.31
C MET A 316 -6.07 -0.86 -10.36
N GLY A 317 -6.12 -1.72 -11.39
CA GLY A 317 -7.17 -2.71 -11.57
C GLY A 317 -7.26 -3.71 -10.42
N VAL A 318 -8.49 -4.04 -9.96
CA VAL A 318 -8.71 -4.98 -8.85
C VAL A 318 -8.45 -6.43 -9.21
N ASP A 319 -8.51 -6.76 -10.51
CA ASP A 319 -8.34 -8.09 -11.09
C ASP A 319 -6.99 -8.25 -11.81
N LEU A 320 -6.01 -7.42 -11.47
CA LEU A 320 -4.67 -7.45 -12.07
C LEU A 320 -4.05 -8.85 -11.92
N GLY A 321 -3.55 -9.39 -13.04
CA GLY A 321 -2.96 -10.74 -13.09
C GLY A 321 -3.99 -11.89 -13.10
N SER A 322 -5.29 -11.63 -13.09
CA SER A 322 -6.32 -12.67 -13.27
C SER A 322 -6.22 -13.34 -14.65
N ARG A 323 -6.75 -14.57 -14.79
CA ARG A 323 -6.73 -15.30 -16.06
C ARG A 323 -7.23 -14.46 -17.24
N THR A 324 -8.34 -13.76 -17.06
CA THR A 324 -8.93 -12.91 -18.11
C THR A 324 -8.02 -11.78 -18.53
N LYS A 325 -7.28 -11.18 -17.60
CA LYS A 325 -6.32 -10.11 -17.90
C LYS A 325 -5.06 -10.63 -18.61
N LEU A 326 -4.66 -11.88 -18.33
CA LEU A 326 -3.52 -12.49 -19.00
C LEU A 326 -3.78 -12.76 -20.49
N PHE A 327 -5.02 -13.03 -20.88
CA PHE A 327 -5.37 -13.36 -22.27
C PHE A 327 -5.18 -12.21 -23.25
N ASP A 328 -5.22 -10.97 -22.78
CA ASP A 328 -5.02 -9.77 -23.60
C ASP A 328 -3.53 -9.32 -23.66
N ALA A 329 -2.62 -10.04 -23.00
CA ALA A 329 -1.22 -9.65 -22.90
C ALA A 329 -0.42 -9.96 -24.18
N ASN A 330 0.57 -9.11 -24.47
CA ASN A 330 1.67 -9.44 -25.41
C ASN A 330 2.92 -9.94 -24.66
N TYR A 331 3.05 -9.59 -23.38
CA TYR A 331 4.12 -10.04 -22.47
C TYR A 331 3.55 -10.35 -21.10
N LEU A 332 4.08 -11.39 -20.49
CA LEU A 332 3.88 -11.71 -19.07
C LEU A 332 5.19 -11.45 -18.35
N HIS A 333 5.15 -10.73 -17.25
CA HIS A 333 6.33 -10.27 -16.54
C HIS A 333 6.17 -10.39 -15.04
N TYR A 334 7.23 -10.83 -14.35
CA TYR A 334 7.22 -10.83 -12.88
C TYR A 334 7.54 -9.43 -12.36
N GLN A 335 6.61 -8.84 -11.63
CA GLN A 335 6.76 -7.52 -11.04
C GLN A 335 6.09 -7.52 -9.67
N GLN A 336 6.91 -7.57 -8.61
CA GLN A 336 6.38 -7.64 -7.26
C GLN A 336 5.59 -6.39 -6.88
N ALA A 337 4.56 -6.59 -6.03
CA ALA A 337 3.83 -5.50 -5.41
C ALA A 337 4.58 -4.98 -4.18
N GLU A 338 4.61 -3.67 -4.03
CA GLU A 338 4.97 -2.99 -2.80
C GLU A 338 3.82 -2.10 -2.37
N VAL A 339 3.45 -2.22 -1.10
CA VAL A 339 2.38 -1.47 -0.46
C VAL A 339 3.01 -0.41 0.41
N ASP A 340 2.63 0.83 0.19
CA ASP A 340 3.05 1.96 1.00
C ASP A 340 1.92 2.49 1.88
N THR A 341 2.28 2.97 3.04
CA THR A 341 1.40 3.72 3.93
C THR A 341 2.23 4.47 4.97
N SER A 342 1.60 5.36 5.72
CA SER A 342 2.28 6.12 6.76
C SER A 342 1.76 5.74 8.15
N ILE A 343 2.65 5.74 9.14
CA ILE A 343 2.29 5.59 10.56
C ILE A 343 1.48 6.79 11.07
N ARG A 344 1.54 7.92 10.35
CA ARG A 344 0.80 9.14 10.61
C ARG A 344 -0.10 9.50 9.43
N GLU A 345 -1.02 10.38 9.63
CA GLU A 345 -1.78 11.00 8.56
C GLU A 345 -0.86 11.89 7.71
N GLY A 346 -0.76 11.59 6.39
CA GLY A 346 0.18 12.24 5.46
C GLY A 346 1.60 11.67 5.54
N TRP A 347 2.49 12.20 4.67
CA TRP A 347 3.86 11.71 4.52
C TRP A 347 4.86 12.45 5.40
N PHE A 348 4.64 13.75 5.64
CA PHE A 348 5.51 14.56 6.49
C PHE A 348 4.94 14.75 7.89
N TYR A 349 5.83 14.84 8.86
CA TYR A 349 5.46 15.17 10.24
C TYR A 349 4.82 16.56 10.31
N ARG A 350 3.69 16.65 11.00
CA ARG A 350 3.05 17.92 11.38
C ARG A 350 2.99 18.00 12.90
N ASP A 351 3.29 19.17 13.43
CA ASP A 351 3.23 19.48 14.87
C ASP A 351 1.85 20.04 15.27
N ASP A 352 0.79 19.66 14.55
CA ASP A 352 -0.58 19.99 14.89
C ASP A 352 -1.27 18.85 15.67
N GLU A 353 -2.27 19.22 16.45
CA GLU A 353 -3.01 18.27 17.32
C GLU A 353 -3.85 17.25 16.53
N THR A 354 -4.04 17.45 15.23
CA THR A 354 -4.90 16.61 14.39
C THR A 354 -4.15 15.47 13.72
N GLN A 355 -2.82 15.51 13.66
CA GLN A 355 -2.03 14.42 13.09
C GLN A 355 -1.87 13.27 14.08
N ASN A 356 -2.77 12.30 13.98
CA ASN A 356 -2.75 11.11 14.83
C ASN A 356 -1.72 10.09 14.37
N VAL A 357 -1.21 9.31 15.33
CA VAL A 357 -0.37 8.13 15.09
C VAL A 357 -1.27 6.90 15.04
N ARG A 358 -1.07 6.02 14.06
CA ARG A 358 -1.73 4.70 14.02
C ARG A 358 -1.41 3.92 15.28
N SER A 359 -2.36 3.11 15.74
CA SER A 359 -2.10 2.20 16.84
C SER A 359 -1.22 1.02 16.42
N ALA A 360 -0.60 0.36 17.39
CA ALA A 360 0.14 -0.87 17.12
C ALA A 360 -0.75 -2.00 16.58
N ASP A 361 -2.05 -2.00 16.93
CA ASP A 361 -3.02 -2.96 16.38
C ASP A 361 -3.24 -2.71 14.89
N ASP A 362 -3.38 -1.45 14.48
CA ASP A 362 -3.58 -1.07 13.08
C ASP A 362 -2.33 -1.40 12.22
N VAL A 363 -1.13 -1.03 12.71
CA VAL A 363 0.12 -1.33 11.99
C VAL A 363 0.39 -2.83 11.93
N PHE A 364 0.10 -3.60 12.98
CA PHE A 364 0.26 -5.05 12.97
C PHE A 364 -0.76 -5.73 12.03
N ASP A 365 -1.99 -5.23 11.96
CA ASP A 365 -2.99 -5.69 11.01
C ASP A 365 -2.55 -5.43 9.55
N ILE A 366 -2.03 -4.22 9.26
CA ILE A 366 -1.46 -3.87 7.97
C ILE A 366 -0.29 -4.82 7.63
N TYR A 367 0.62 -5.08 8.57
CA TYR A 367 1.74 -6.02 8.39
C TYR A 367 1.24 -7.41 7.96
N GLU A 368 0.27 -7.98 8.70
CA GLU A 368 -0.25 -9.31 8.37
C GLU A 368 -0.99 -9.34 7.02
N ARG A 369 -1.73 -8.28 6.68
CA ARG A 369 -2.51 -8.21 5.42
C ARG A 369 -1.63 -7.98 4.20
N THR A 370 -0.59 -7.19 4.32
CA THR A 370 0.27 -6.84 3.17
C THR A 370 1.31 -7.93 2.91
N ILE A 371 2.11 -8.28 3.91
CA ILE A 371 3.13 -9.32 3.76
C ILE A 371 2.46 -10.69 3.57
N GLY A 372 1.39 -10.95 4.32
CA GLY A 372 0.56 -12.13 4.13
C GLY A 372 -0.38 -12.06 2.92
N GLY A 373 -0.32 -11.00 2.15
CA GLY A 373 -1.06 -10.77 0.90
C GLY A 373 -0.16 -10.79 -0.34
N ASN A 374 1.04 -11.36 -0.25
CA ASN A 374 1.98 -11.51 -1.36
C ASN A 374 2.63 -10.20 -1.86
N ALA A 375 2.95 -9.27 -0.92
CA ALA A 375 3.60 -8.00 -1.20
C ALA A 375 4.65 -7.64 -0.14
N THR A 376 5.51 -6.66 -0.42
CA THR A 376 6.30 -5.97 0.61
C THR A 376 5.50 -4.83 1.22
N LEU A 377 5.81 -4.48 2.46
CA LEU A 377 5.25 -3.33 3.16
C LEU A 377 6.35 -2.28 3.39
N ILE A 378 6.17 -1.10 2.83
CA ILE A 378 6.97 0.08 3.16
C ILE A 378 6.13 1.04 4.01
N LEU A 379 6.50 1.17 5.28
CA LEU A 379 5.82 2.03 6.26
C LEU A 379 6.61 3.31 6.45
N ASN A 380 5.97 4.45 6.24
CA ASN A 380 6.59 5.75 6.46
C ASN A 380 6.55 6.15 7.93
N ILE A 381 7.70 6.56 8.46
CA ILE A 381 7.86 7.12 9.80
C ILE A 381 8.53 8.49 9.65
N PRO A 382 7.76 9.59 9.65
CA PRO A 382 8.32 10.92 9.43
C PRO A 382 8.97 11.47 10.70
N PRO A 383 10.25 11.86 10.66
CA PRO A 383 10.91 12.56 11.76
C PRO A 383 10.25 13.93 12.03
N ASN A 384 10.20 14.31 13.29
CA ASN A 384 9.70 15.59 13.73
C ASN A 384 10.65 16.76 13.36
N ARG A 385 10.30 17.98 13.73
CA ARG A 385 11.14 19.17 13.43
C ARG A 385 12.50 19.14 14.12
N GLU A 386 12.66 18.36 15.17
CA GLU A 386 13.98 18.16 15.80
C GLU A 386 14.85 17.19 15.00
N GLY A 387 14.27 16.39 14.10
CA GLY A 387 14.94 15.35 13.35
C GLY A 387 14.95 14.00 14.06
N LEU A 388 13.97 13.76 14.95
CA LEU A 388 13.80 12.51 15.70
C LEU A 388 12.46 11.86 15.36
N PHE A 389 12.37 10.54 15.39
CA PHE A 389 11.07 9.91 15.51
C PHE A 389 10.44 10.31 16.85
N SER A 390 9.15 10.63 16.84
CA SER A 390 8.47 11.01 18.08
C SER A 390 8.41 9.82 19.05
N ALA A 391 8.35 10.10 20.34
CA ALA A 391 8.25 9.05 21.35
C ALA A 391 7.04 8.13 21.11
N LYS A 392 5.95 8.68 20.57
CA LYS A 392 4.75 7.91 20.24
C LYS A 392 4.94 6.98 19.06
N ASP A 393 5.65 7.41 18.02
CA ASP A 393 5.99 6.55 16.86
C ASP A 393 6.89 5.39 17.31
N VAL A 394 7.90 5.69 18.14
CA VAL A 394 8.81 4.68 18.70
C VAL A 394 8.07 3.66 19.58
N GLU A 395 7.10 4.12 20.40
CA GLU A 395 6.25 3.23 21.21
C GLU A 395 5.49 2.24 20.32
N VAL A 396 4.84 2.74 19.25
CA VAL A 396 4.09 1.90 18.32
C VAL A 396 5.01 0.91 17.60
N LEU A 397 6.15 1.36 17.09
CA LEU A 397 7.12 0.51 16.40
C LEU A 397 7.65 -0.62 17.31
N ASN A 398 7.99 -0.31 18.54
CA ASN A 398 8.45 -1.31 19.52
C ASN A 398 7.38 -2.36 19.81
N GLU A 399 6.12 -1.92 19.98
CA GLU A 399 5.02 -2.84 20.24
C GLU A 399 4.72 -3.73 19.03
N VAL A 400 4.73 -3.19 17.81
CA VAL A 400 4.59 -3.97 16.57
C VAL A 400 5.69 -5.03 16.46
N GLY A 401 6.94 -4.64 16.66
CA GLY A 401 8.07 -5.57 16.63
C GLY A 401 7.95 -6.67 17.68
N ASN A 402 7.48 -6.36 18.88
CA ASN A 402 7.21 -7.33 19.93
C ASN A 402 6.14 -8.35 19.53
N ARG A 403 5.06 -7.89 18.88
CA ARG A 403 3.99 -8.76 18.38
C ARG A 403 4.47 -9.68 17.26
N ILE A 404 5.21 -9.14 16.28
CA ILE A 404 5.81 -9.94 15.22
C ILE A 404 6.68 -11.04 15.81
N ARG A 405 7.61 -10.71 16.71
CA ARG A 405 8.50 -11.69 17.34
C ARG A 405 7.73 -12.73 18.16
N LYS A 406 6.80 -12.31 19.01
CA LYS A 406 6.02 -13.24 19.85
C LYS A 406 5.17 -14.19 19.02
N THR A 407 4.62 -13.72 17.91
CA THR A 407 3.75 -14.53 17.06
C THR A 407 4.53 -15.46 16.15
N TYR A 408 5.56 -14.94 15.44
CA TYR A 408 6.19 -15.63 14.32
C TYR A 408 7.59 -16.21 14.60
N SER A 409 8.12 -16.12 15.84
CA SER A 409 9.48 -16.63 16.13
C SER A 409 9.58 -18.14 16.16
N THR A 410 8.49 -18.85 16.46
CA THR A 410 8.51 -20.30 16.64
C THR A 410 7.42 -20.96 15.83
N ASN A 411 7.82 -21.69 14.79
CA ASN A 411 6.91 -22.53 14.02
C ASN A 411 6.46 -23.74 14.83
N LEU A 412 5.18 -23.82 15.14
CA LEU A 412 4.62 -24.92 15.96
C LEU A 412 4.60 -26.27 15.23
N LEU A 413 4.88 -26.30 13.93
CA LEU A 413 4.95 -27.53 13.12
C LEU A 413 6.35 -28.18 13.09
N GLN A 414 7.37 -27.56 13.69
CA GLN A 414 8.75 -28.07 13.64
C GLN A 414 8.93 -29.50 14.18
N ASN A 415 8.07 -29.92 15.11
CA ASN A 415 8.12 -31.25 15.72
C ASN A 415 7.08 -32.22 15.12
N ALA A 416 6.64 -32.00 13.88
CA ALA A 416 5.71 -32.89 13.21
C ALA A 416 6.26 -34.29 13.09
N VAL A 417 5.43 -35.31 13.39
CA VAL A 417 5.78 -36.75 13.25
C VAL A 417 5.51 -37.24 11.83
N LYS A 418 4.66 -36.51 11.09
CA LYS A 418 4.41 -36.75 9.68
C LYS A 418 4.36 -35.40 8.95
N ALA A 419 5.38 -35.09 8.21
CA ALA A 419 5.49 -33.97 7.28
C ALA A 419 6.63 -34.24 6.30
N GLN A 420 6.54 -33.70 5.09
CA GLN A 420 7.70 -33.58 4.22
C GLN A 420 8.63 -32.52 4.80
N LYS A 421 9.92 -32.83 4.89
CA LYS A 421 10.92 -31.95 5.53
C LYS A 421 11.01 -30.59 4.83
N GLU A 422 10.89 -30.59 3.53
CA GLU A 422 10.94 -29.41 2.66
C GLU A 422 9.88 -28.36 2.98
N LEU A 423 8.79 -28.76 3.64
CA LEU A 423 7.70 -27.85 4.01
C LEU A 423 7.92 -27.12 5.34
N ILE A 424 8.84 -27.61 6.18
CA ILE A 424 9.03 -27.12 7.55
C ILE A 424 10.47 -26.72 7.86
N ASP A 425 11.37 -26.72 6.85
CA ASP A 425 12.79 -26.38 7.01
C ASP A 425 13.08 -24.87 6.97
N ASN A 426 12.07 -24.04 6.68
CA ASN A 426 12.16 -22.59 6.50
C ASN A 426 13.07 -22.15 5.31
N ASP A 427 13.29 -23.03 4.33
CA ASP A 427 13.99 -22.71 3.09
C ASP A 427 12.98 -22.49 1.95
N ASP A 428 12.85 -21.26 1.47
CA ASP A 428 11.95 -20.92 0.35
C ASP A 428 12.41 -21.49 -1.01
N GLN A 429 13.58 -22.14 -1.06
CA GLN A 429 14.14 -22.82 -2.24
C GLN A 429 13.87 -24.33 -2.25
N SER A 430 13.62 -24.93 -1.08
CA SER A 430 13.15 -26.31 -0.99
C SER A 430 11.63 -26.34 -1.23
N TYR A 431 11.11 -27.40 -1.86
CA TYR A 431 9.68 -27.51 -2.13
C TYR A 431 9.27 -28.92 -2.49
N ILE A 432 7.98 -29.17 -2.41
CA ILE A 432 7.35 -30.35 -2.97
C ILE A 432 6.35 -29.94 -4.07
N ASP A 433 6.24 -30.75 -5.12
CA ASP A 433 5.17 -30.62 -6.11
C ASP A 433 3.85 -31.15 -5.48
N TYR A 434 2.82 -30.32 -5.49
CA TYR A 434 1.51 -30.68 -4.94
C TYR A 434 0.76 -31.59 -5.91
N THR A 435 0.58 -32.86 -5.55
CA THR A 435 -0.18 -33.85 -6.32
C THR A 435 -1.42 -34.34 -5.59
N GLU A 436 -1.44 -34.22 -4.27
CA GLU A 436 -2.53 -34.62 -3.39
C GLU A 436 -2.57 -33.72 -2.14
N PRO A 437 -3.65 -33.72 -1.35
CA PRO A 437 -3.73 -32.93 -0.13
C PRO A 437 -2.59 -33.24 0.84
N ILE A 438 -1.86 -32.19 1.26
CA ILE A 438 -0.73 -32.30 2.17
C ILE A 438 -1.25 -32.42 3.60
N VAL A 439 -0.87 -33.50 4.29
CA VAL A 439 -1.26 -33.74 5.69
C VAL A 439 -0.03 -33.66 6.59
N ILE A 440 -0.12 -32.84 7.64
CA ILE A 440 0.88 -32.69 8.69
C ILE A 440 0.28 -33.22 10.00
N GLU A 441 0.99 -34.13 10.68
CA GLU A 441 0.56 -34.71 11.96
C GLU A 441 1.59 -34.39 13.04
N LEU A 442 1.11 -34.00 14.21
CA LEU A 442 1.88 -33.64 15.37
C LEU A 442 1.71 -34.67 16.49
N PRO A 443 2.74 -34.86 17.35
CA PRO A 443 2.63 -35.78 18.46
C PRO A 443 1.64 -35.34 19.53
N ASN A 444 1.43 -34.02 19.66
CA ASN A 444 0.55 -33.44 20.65
C ASN A 444 -0.37 -32.40 20.01
N THR A 445 -1.51 -32.15 20.63
CA THR A 445 -2.42 -31.03 20.26
C THR A 445 -1.73 -29.70 20.49
N ILE A 446 -1.83 -28.82 19.50
CA ILE A 446 -1.36 -27.44 19.54
C ILE A 446 -2.52 -26.47 19.38
N LYS A 447 -2.34 -25.26 19.88
CA LYS A 447 -3.23 -24.11 19.75
C LYS A 447 -2.72 -23.22 18.63
N ILE A 448 -3.54 -22.91 17.64
CA ILE A 448 -3.16 -22.07 16.49
C ILE A 448 -4.29 -21.14 16.08
N ASN A 449 -3.94 -20.00 15.47
CA ASN A 449 -4.85 -19.08 14.78
C ASN A 449 -4.15 -18.35 13.63
N ARG A 450 -2.93 -18.77 13.26
CA ARG A 450 -2.19 -18.28 12.08
C ARG A 450 -1.54 -19.45 11.36
N ILE A 451 -1.64 -19.44 10.03
CA ILE A 451 -0.87 -20.32 9.14
C ILE A 451 -0.19 -19.47 8.10
N VAL A 452 1.09 -19.75 7.85
CA VAL A 452 1.88 -19.14 6.78
C VAL A 452 2.14 -20.19 5.71
N LEU A 453 1.88 -19.82 4.47
CA LEU A 453 2.11 -20.65 3.28
C LEU A 453 3.02 -19.89 2.30
N GLN A 454 3.90 -20.63 1.60
CA GLN A 454 4.74 -20.07 0.54
C GLN A 454 4.84 -21.04 -0.65
N GLU A 455 4.93 -20.51 -1.86
CA GLU A 455 5.29 -21.22 -3.08
C GLU A 455 6.78 -20.98 -3.41
N ALA A 456 7.42 -21.94 -4.05
CA ALA A 456 8.80 -21.83 -4.53
C ALA A 456 8.88 -20.96 -5.80
N ILE A 457 8.54 -19.68 -5.69
CA ILE A 457 8.28 -18.78 -6.83
C ILE A 457 9.51 -18.59 -7.74
N LEU A 458 10.73 -18.60 -7.20
CA LEU A 458 11.95 -18.49 -8.01
C LEU A 458 12.11 -19.65 -8.98
N LYS A 459 11.69 -20.86 -8.59
CA LYS A 459 11.86 -22.07 -9.38
C LYS A 459 10.63 -22.44 -10.20
N ARG A 460 9.44 -22.06 -9.71
CA ARG A 460 8.17 -22.60 -10.21
C ARG A 460 7.08 -21.55 -10.45
N SER A 461 7.33 -20.24 -10.25
CA SER A 461 6.31 -19.19 -10.37
C SER A 461 5.20 -19.26 -9.32
N GLU A 462 4.25 -18.36 -9.41
CA GLU A 462 3.01 -18.33 -8.62
C GLU A 462 1.94 -19.16 -9.35
N ARG A 463 1.46 -20.24 -8.75
CA ARG A 463 0.56 -21.20 -9.41
C ARG A 463 -0.77 -21.39 -8.73
N VAL A 464 -0.80 -21.33 -7.41
CA VAL A 464 -2.05 -21.52 -6.63
C VAL A 464 -2.99 -20.37 -6.88
N GLU A 465 -4.25 -20.67 -7.21
CA GLU A 465 -5.32 -19.68 -7.43
C GLU A 465 -6.34 -19.70 -6.30
N GLU A 466 -6.54 -20.87 -5.68
CA GLU A 466 -7.41 -21.04 -4.52
C GLU A 466 -6.92 -22.21 -3.66
N HIS A 467 -6.94 -22.03 -2.35
CA HIS A 467 -6.56 -23.06 -1.39
C HIS A 467 -7.39 -22.99 -0.11
N ALA A 468 -7.41 -24.09 0.62
CA ALA A 468 -8.04 -24.19 1.93
C ALA A 468 -7.18 -25.00 2.88
N VAL A 469 -7.26 -24.67 4.18
CA VAL A 469 -6.63 -25.44 5.25
C VAL A 469 -7.70 -26.00 6.17
N ASP A 470 -7.59 -27.28 6.46
CA ASP A 470 -8.45 -27.98 7.41
C ASP A 470 -7.64 -28.36 8.67
N ALA A 471 -8.30 -28.36 9.81
CA ALA A 471 -7.81 -28.91 11.06
C ALA A 471 -8.62 -30.17 11.46
N TRP A 472 -7.97 -31.12 12.11
CA TRP A 472 -8.64 -32.28 12.66
C TRP A 472 -9.20 -31.95 14.03
N ILE A 473 -10.53 -31.84 14.14
CA ILE A 473 -11.25 -31.41 15.34
C ILE A 473 -12.41 -32.36 15.58
N ASN A 474 -12.50 -32.93 16.78
CA ASN A 474 -13.57 -33.88 17.17
C ASN A 474 -13.70 -35.07 16.20
N ASN A 475 -12.56 -35.65 15.78
CA ASN A 475 -12.47 -36.79 14.86
C ASN A 475 -13.01 -36.54 13.44
N GLU A 476 -13.02 -35.29 12.99
CA GLU A 476 -13.39 -34.93 11.62
C GLU A 476 -12.51 -33.77 11.09
N TRP A 477 -12.38 -33.66 9.76
CA TRP A 477 -11.73 -32.53 9.11
C TRP A 477 -12.68 -31.35 9.07
N LYS A 478 -12.28 -30.21 9.64
CA LYS A 478 -13.00 -28.93 9.57
C LYS A 478 -12.16 -27.90 8.83
N GLU A 479 -12.73 -27.28 7.80
CA GLU A 479 -12.10 -26.14 7.12
C GLU A 479 -12.01 -24.97 8.09
N ILE A 480 -10.77 -24.53 8.38
CA ILE A 480 -10.48 -23.43 9.30
C ILE A 480 -10.14 -22.13 8.57
N ALA A 481 -9.60 -22.25 7.35
CA ALA A 481 -9.28 -21.10 6.52
C ALA A 481 -9.34 -21.47 5.04
N ARG A 482 -9.65 -20.47 4.21
CA ARG A 482 -9.62 -20.55 2.73
C ARG A 482 -9.18 -19.19 2.20
N ALA A 483 -8.38 -19.18 1.13
CA ALA A 483 -7.95 -17.95 0.47
C ALA A 483 -7.67 -18.19 -1.02
N THR A 484 -7.34 -17.13 -1.73
CA THR A 484 -7.01 -17.16 -3.16
C THR A 484 -5.56 -17.63 -3.38
N ASN A 485 -4.70 -16.87 -4.04
CA ASN A 485 -3.32 -17.27 -4.32
C ASN A 485 -2.45 -17.37 -3.05
N ILE A 486 -1.33 -18.08 -3.15
CA ILE A 486 -0.28 -18.13 -2.12
C ILE A 486 0.86 -17.18 -2.48
N GLY A 487 1.55 -17.40 -3.60
CA GLY A 487 2.70 -16.64 -4.04
C GLY A 487 3.89 -16.74 -3.09
N TYR A 488 4.63 -15.63 -2.94
CA TYR A 488 5.77 -15.58 -2.02
C TYR A 488 5.37 -15.85 -0.57
N LYS A 489 4.28 -15.23 -0.09
CA LYS A 489 3.79 -15.44 1.28
C LYS A 489 2.30 -15.17 1.42
N ARG A 490 1.60 -16.12 2.02
CA ARG A 490 0.21 -15.99 2.46
C ARG A 490 0.11 -16.24 3.97
N ILE A 491 -0.45 -15.27 4.71
CA ILE A 491 -0.80 -15.42 6.12
C ILE A 491 -2.31 -15.63 6.23
N LEU A 492 -2.71 -16.81 6.68
CA LEU A 492 -4.11 -17.12 6.97
C LEU A 492 -4.38 -16.81 8.44
N ARG A 493 -5.46 -16.06 8.69
CA ARG A 493 -5.93 -15.68 10.02
C ARG A 493 -7.31 -16.27 10.25
N PHE A 494 -7.49 -16.92 11.38
CA PHE A 494 -8.74 -17.61 11.73
C PHE A 494 -8.91 -17.65 13.25
N ASN A 495 -10.11 -18.03 13.72
CA ASN A 495 -10.36 -18.20 15.14
C ASN A 495 -9.49 -19.30 15.72
N GLU A 496 -9.09 -19.17 17.00
CA GLU A 496 -8.31 -20.17 17.71
C GLU A 496 -8.90 -21.57 17.56
N VAL A 497 -8.07 -22.53 17.21
CA VAL A 497 -8.38 -23.95 17.17
C VAL A 497 -7.32 -24.76 17.85
N GLU A 498 -7.70 -25.88 18.47
CA GLU A 498 -6.83 -26.90 19.01
C GLU A 498 -6.84 -28.13 18.09
N THR A 499 -5.68 -28.55 17.62
CA THR A 499 -5.53 -29.67 16.70
C THR A 499 -4.16 -30.30 16.76
N ASN A 500 -4.06 -31.58 16.41
CA ASN A 500 -2.80 -32.26 16.17
C ASN A 500 -2.59 -32.69 14.72
N LYS A 501 -3.51 -32.31 13.80
CA LYS A 501 -3.39 -32.58 12.36
C LYS A 501 -3.91 -31.42 11.54
N LEU A 502 -3.15 -31.06 10.52
CA LEU A 502 -3.51 -30.07 9.52
C LEU A 502 -3.51 -30.67 8.12
N ARG A 503 -4.36 -30.15 7.24
CA ARG A 503 -4.40 -30.57 5.85
C ARG A 503 -4.50 -29.33 4.95
N LEU A 504 -3.52 -29.16 4.04
CA LEU A 504 -3.58 -28.17 2.97
C LEU A 504 -4.24 -28.80 1.74
N ARG A 505 -5.25 -28.13 1.18
CA ARG A 505 -5.89 -28.47 -0.10
C ARG A 505 -5.70 -27.32 -1.08
N VAL A 506 -5.14 -27.58 -2.25
CA VAL A 506 -5.20 -26.67 -3.38
C VAL A 506 -6.46 -26.95 -4.15
N LEU A 507 -7.30 -25.95 -4.35
CA LEU A 507 -8.64 -26.06 -4.97
C LEU A 507 -8.59 -25.65 -6.43
N ALA A 508 -7.73 -24.70 -6.78
CA ALA A 508 -7.48 -24.26 -8.15
C ALA A 508 -6.02 -23.82 -8.33
N SER A 509 -5.48 -24.07 -9.52
CA SER A 509 -4.10 -23.68 -9.85
C SER A 509 -3.90 -23.48 -11.36
N ARG A 510 -2.86 -22.73 -11.74
CA ARG A 510 -2.43 -22.50 -13.12
C ARG A 510 -1.65 -23.67 -13.70
N ALA A 511 -0.91 -24.37 -12.86
CA ALA A 511 -0.12 -25.57 -13.15
C ALA A 511 0.09 -26.31 -11.81
N THR A 512 0.78 -27.46 -11.82
CA THR A 512 1.16 -28.17 -10.58
C THR A 512 1.85 -27.21 -9.60
N PRO A 513 1.27 -26.91 -8.43
CA PRO A 513 1.86 -26.01 -7.45
C PRO A 513 3.15 -26.59 -6.86
N ALA A 514 4.06 -25.71 -6.46
CA ALA A 514 5.28 -26.04 -5.76
C ALA A 514 5.27 -25.37 -4.38
N ILE A 515 4.88 -26.10 -3.37
CA ILE A 515 4.75 -25.57 -1.99
C ILE A 515 6.10 -25.68 -1.29
N SER A 516 6.63 -24.54 -0.82
CA SER A 516 7.92 -24.48 -0.11
C SER A 516 7.79 -24.40 1.40
N THR A 517 6.70 -23.77 1.90
CA THR A 517 6.57 -23.59 3.35
C THR A 517 5.14 -23.77 3.81
N ILE A 518 4.99 -24.50 4.92
CA ILE A 518 3.79 -24.54 5.76
C ILE A 518 4.24 -24.34 7.20
N SER A 519 3.77 -23.26 7.84
CA SER A 519 4.09 -22.95 9.23
C SER A 519 2.83 -22.55 9.99
N ALA A 520 2.72 -22.93 11.25
CA ALA A 520 1.59 -22.59 12.11
C ALA A 520 2.06 -21.82 13.33
N TYR A 521 1.23 -20.86 13.75
CA TYR A 521 1.57 -19.96 14.84
C TYR A 521 0.34 -19.64 15.70
N PHE A 522 0.58 -19.09 16.87
CA PHE A 522 -0.45 -18.61 17.77
C PHE A 522 -0.22 -17.14 18.11
N TYR A 523 -1.16 -16.30 17.70
CA TYR A 523 -1.24 -14.90 18.12
C TYR A 523 -2.12 -14.81 19.37
N GLN A 524 -1.58 -14.28 20.46
CA GLN A 524 -2.36 -14.04 21.66
C GLN A 524 -3.35 -12.91 21.41
N GLU A 525 -4.66 -13.24 21.37
CA GLU A 525 -5.72 -12.26 21.16
C GLU A 525 -5.68 -11.19 22.25
N ARG A 526 -5.90 -9.95 21.87
CA ARG A 526 -5.94 -8.78 22.74
C ARG A 526 -7.34 -8.15 22.69
N PRO A 527 -7.71 -7.32 23.68
CA PRO A 527 -8.95 -6.56 23.62
C PRO A 527 -9.02 -5.77 22.32
N PRO A 528 -10.18 -5.77 21.61
CA PRO A 528 -10.28 -5.25 20.26
C PRO A 528 -10.10 -3.75 20.19
N MET A 529 -9.67 -3.26 19.01
CA MET A 529 -9.80 -1.86 18.66
C MET A 529 -11.28 -1.47 18.60
N LEU A 530 -11.58 -0.23 18.94
CA LEU A 530 -12.92 0.30 18.96
C LEU A 530 -13.17 1.25 17.79
N SER A 531 -14.43 1.41 17.43
CA SER A 531 -14.92 2.44 16.53
C SER A 531 -15.86 3.35 17.31
N ILE A 532 -15.72 4.65 17.15
CA ILE A 532 -16.59 5.66 17.79
C ILE A 532 -17.31 6.40 16.67
N SER A 533 -18.61 6.40 16.68
CA SER A 533 -19.43 7.13 15.71
C SER A 533 -20.47 8.00 16.42
N LYS A 534 -20.92 9.06 15.75
CA LYS A 534 -21.99 9.92 16.23
C LYS A 534 -23.02 10.07 15.13
N ASN A 535 -24.25 9.72 15.42
CA ASN A 535 -25.33 9.86 14.46
C ASN A 535 -25.83 11.33 14.34
N LYS A 536 -26.70 11.56 13.39
CA LYS A 536 -27.30 12.89 13.13
C LYS A 536 -28.02 13.50 14.35
N GLU A 537 -28.61 12.66 15.20
CA GLU A 537 -29.31 13.05 16.42
C GLU A 537 -28.37 13.43 17.58
N GLY A 538 -27.07 13.16 17.43
CA GLY A 538 -26.05 13.46 18.43
C GLY A 538 -25.82 12.34 19.44
N LEU A 539 -26.27 11.12 19.15
CA LEU A 539 -25.97 9.93 19.95
C LEU A 539 -24.64 9.34 19.51
N VAL A 540 -23.77 9.10 20.48
CA VAL A 540 -22.47 8.44 20.26
C VAL A 540 -22.62 6.96 20.54
N GLU A 541 -22.17 6.15 19.59
CA GLU A 541 -22.05 4.70 19.69
C GLU A 541 -20.57 4.31 19.67
N ILE A 542 -20.22 3.36 20.56
CA ILE A 542 -18.86 2.77 20.62
C ILE A 542 -19.00 1.28 20.40
N THR A 543 -18.39 0.78 19.35
CA THR A 543 -18.45 -0.63 18.95
C THR A 543 -17.04 -1.18 18.73
N GLU A 544 -16.93 -2.49 18.63
CA GLU A 544 -15.72 -3.14 18.15
C GLU A 544 -15.45 -2.71 16.70
N LYS A 545 -14.23 -2.29 16.39
CA LYS A 545 -13.83 -1.95 15.02
C LYS A 545 -13.83 -3.22 14.19
N GLN A 546 -14.75 -3.31 13.24
CA GLN A 546 -14.83 -4.45 12.36
C GLN A 546 -13.68 -4.42 11.35
N GLN A 547 -12.89 -5.48 11.33
CA GLN A 547 -11.94 -5.75 10.25
C GLN A 547 -12.72 -6.46 9.13
N VAL A 548 -12.90 -5.79 8.01
CA VAL A 548 -13.64 -6.37 6.87
C VAL A 548 -12.69 -7.23 6.05
N PHE A 549 -12.80 -8.56 6.20
CA PHE A 549 -12.15 -9.50 5.27
C PHE A 549 -13.03 -9.68 4.03
N LYS A 550 -12.47 -9.48 2.84
CA LYS A 550 -13.14 -9.81 1.59
C LYS A 550 -12.94 -11.31 1.28
N TRP A 551 -14.04 -12.02 1.09
CA TRP A 551 -14.08 -13.42 0.69
C TRP A 551 -14.84 -13.54 -0.64
N HIS A 552 -14.18 -13.97 -1.71
CA HIS A 552 -14.79 -14.06 -3.05
C HIS A 552 -15.64 -12.83 -3.42
N GLY A 553 -15.14 -11.62 -3.17
CA GLY A 553 -15.87 -10.38 -3.39
C GLY A 553 -17.06 -10.14 -2.46
N LYS A 554 -17.36 -11.05 -1.54
CA LYS A 554 -18.35 -10.86 -0.47
C LYS A 554 -17.64 -10.38 0.79
N LYS A 555 -18.15 -9.31 1.41
CA LYS A 555 -17.71 -8.89 2.74
C LYS A 555 -18.05 -10.01 3.71
N LYS A 556 -17.02 -10.63 4.33
CA LYS A 556 -17.24 -11.50 5.48
C LYS A 556 -17.08 -10.63 6.71
N GLU A 557 -18.12 -10.49 7.49
CA GLU A 557 -18.05 -9.78 8.77
C GLU A 557 -17.06 -10.51 9.68
N HIS A 558 -16.21 -9.72 10.37
CA HIS A 558 -15.32 -10.26 11.38
C HIS A 558 -16.16 -10.89 12.49
N THR A 559 -15.80 -12.08 12.90
CA THR A 559 -16.35 -12.67 14.15
C THR A 559 -15.92 -11.76 15.30
N LYS A 560 -16.87 -11.35 16.16
CA LYS A 560 -16.56 -10.57 17.36
C LYS A 560 -15.46 -11.26 18.15
N SER A 561 -14.64 -10.46 18.85
CA SER A 561 -13.63 -10.98 19.76
C SER A 561 -14.23 -12.00 20.71
N SER A 562 -13.52 -13.13 20.91
CA SER A 562 -13.91 -14.16 21.88
C SER A 562 -13.61 -13.76 23.32
N LEU A 563 -12.85 -12.67 23.52
CA LEU A 563 -12.47 -12.17 24.83
C LEU A 563 -13.63 -11.46 25.52
N GLU A 564 -13.81 -11.72 26.82
CA GLU A 564 -14.64 -10.88 27.67
C GLU A 564 -13.90 -9.60 28.01
N TYR A 565 -14.45 -8.45 27.63
CA TYR A 565 -13.90 -7.13 27.91
C TYR A 565 -14.97 -6.11 28.24
N ASN A 566 -14.57 -5.03 28.91
CA ASN A 566 -15.38 -3.85 29.16
C ASN A 566 -14.85 -2.66 28.36
N ILE A 567 -15.74 -1.81 27.89
CA ILE A 567 -15.37 -0.58 27.17
C ILE A 567 -15.45 0.59 28.16
N TYR A 568 -14.34 1.31 28.32
CA TYR A 568 -14.26 2.54 29.11
C TYR A 568 -14.03 3.73 28.20
N TYR A 569 -14.66 4.88 28.51
CA TYR A 569 -14.53 6.07 27.66
C TYR A 569 -14.47 7.37 28.46
N THR A 570 -13.95 8.42 27.81
CA THR A 570 -13.90 9.80 28.28
C THR A 570 -14.46 10.73 27.21
N THR A 571 -15.01 11.89 27.64
CA THR A 571 -15.61 12.90 26.75
C THR A 571 -14.89 14.24 26.79
N ASP A 572 -13.77 14.32 27.50
CA ASP A 572 -12.93 15.48 27.71
C ASP A 572 -11.53 15.35 27.06
N GLY A 573 -11.33 14.25 26.28
CA GLY A 573 -10.06 13.93 25.66
C GLY A 573 -9.00 13.34 26.59
N SER A 574 -9.30 13.14 27.88
CA SER A 574 -8.38 12.44 28.79
C SER A 574 -8.24 10.95 28.43
N THR A 575 -7.15 10.32 28.87
CA THR A 575 -6.90 8.90 28.64
C THR A 575 -7.86 8.04 29.47
N PRO A 576 -8.69 7.16 28.85
CA PRO A 576 -9.59 6.29 29.58
C PRO A 576 -8.86 5.20 30.36
N THR A 577 -9.37 4.90 31.56
CA THR A 577 -8.90 3.86 32.47
C THR A 577 -10.09 3.09 33.03
N THR A 578 -9.87 2.06 33.84
CA THR A 578 -10.93 1.33 34.55
C THR A 578 -11.75 2.21 35.53
N LYS A 579 -11.27 3.43 35.81
CA LYS A 579 -11.99 4.44 36.62
C LYS A 579 -12.87 5.39 35.79
N SER A 580 -12.74 5.32 34.44
CA SER A 580 -13.53 6.13 33.52
C SER A 580 -14.94 5.59 33.36
N LYS A 581 -15.81 6.29 32.63
CA LYS A 581 -17.17 5.85 32.39
C LYS A 581 -17.19 4.51 31.65
N LEU A 582 -18.00 3.57 32.18
CA LEU A 582 -18.27 2.28 31.51
C LEU A 582 -19.31 2.51 30.40
N TYR A 583 -19.00 2.06 29.19
CA TYR A 583 -19.94 2.12 28.09
C TYR A 583 -20.91 0.93 28.13
N GLN A 584 -22.19 1.21 28.16
CA GLN A 584 -23.25 0.19 28.19
C GLN A 584 -24.23 0.34 27.02
N LYS A 585 -24.44 1.56 26.53
CA LYS A 585 -25.38 1.90 25.45
C LYS A 585 -25.03 3.24 24.84
N PRO A 586 -25.55 3.56 23.65
CA PRO A 586 -25.35 4.86 23.02
C PRO A 586 -25.76 6.00 23.95
N PHE A 587 -25.01 7.10 23.98
CA PHE A 587 -25.22 8.25 24.85
C PHE A 587 -25.20 9.57 24.08
N ALA A 588 -25.91 10.58 24.63
CA ALA A 588 -25.98 11.90 24.00
C ALA A 588 -24.68 12.68 24.19
N PHE A 589 -24.16 13.22 23.05
CA PHE A 589 -23.01 14.14 23.01
C PHE A 589 -23.33 15.28 22.03
N PRO A 590 -24.13 16.29 22.47
CA PRO A 590 -24.65 17.32 21.55
C PRO A 590 -23.60 18.31 21.07
N THR A 591 -22.51 18.48 21.80
CA THR A 591 -21.39 19.39 21.45
C THR A 591 -20.37 18.75 20.51
N SER A 592 -19.42 19.52 20.03
CA SER A 592 -18.19 19.02 19.44
C SER A 592 -17.16 18.73 20.53
N GLY A 593 -16.26 17.78 20.25
CA GLY A 593 -15.17 17.47 21.18
C GLY A 593 -14.53 16.11 20.91
N THR A 594 -13.50 15.78 21.67
CA THR A 594 -12.74 14.54 21.55
C THR A 594 -13.28 13.50 22.52
N ILE A 595 -13.65 12.34 21.98
CA ILE A 595 -13.97 11.15 22.76
C ILE A 595 -12.83 10.16 22.63
N LYS A 596 -12.41 9.59 23.75
CA LYS A 596 -11.47 8.47 23.78
C LYS A 596 -12.12 7.26 24.41
N ALA A 597 -11.87 6.08 23.84
CA ALA A 597 -12.38 4.82 24.35
C ALA A 597 -11.31 3.72 24.30
N VAL A 598 -11.42 2.76 25.21
CA VAL A 598 -10.54 1.60 25.29
C VAL A 598 -11.30 0.36 25.73
N ALA A 599 -11.04 -0.78 25.08
CA ALA A 599 -11.48 -2.08 25.56
C ALA A 599 -10.45 -2.62 26.56
N ILE A 600 -10.91 -3.08 27.74
CA ILE A 600 -10.04 -3.65 28.79
C ILE A 600 -10.58 -5.02 29.17
N ALA A 601 -9.78 -6.07 29.01
CA ALA A 601 -9.95 -7.40 29.58
C ALA A 601 -9.16 -7.50 30.89
N LYS A 602 -9.33 -8.60 31.63
CA LYS A 602 -8.78 -8.80 32.99
C LYS A 602 -7.43 -8.13 33.26
N ASN A 603 -6.41 -8.41 32.48
CA ASN A 603 -5.04 -7.92 32.66
C ASN A 603 -4.46 -7.29 31.39
N ASP A 604 -5.25 -7.10 30.33
CA ASP A 604 -4.80 -6.54 29.08
C ASP A 604 -5.73 -5.42 28.62
N LYS A 605 -5.14 -4.48 27.92
CA LYS A 605 -5.84 -3.28 27.45
C LYS A 605 -5.58 -3.14 25.95
N GLY A 606 -6.67 -2.96 25.19
CA GLY A 606 -6.63 -2.67 23.76
C GLY A 606 -6.05 -1.28 23.45
N ALA A 607 -5.96 -0.97 22.18
CA ALA A 607 -5.57 0.35 21.73
C ALA A 607 -6.63 1.39 22.15
N ILE A 608 -6.16 2.59 22.49
CA ILE A 608 -7.04 3.73 22.75
C ILE A 608 -7.50 4.27 21.40
N THR A 609 -8.80 4.19 21.16
CA THR A 609 -9.42 4.86 20.02
C THR A 609 -9.73 6.30 20.41
N THR A 610 -9.33 7.23 19.53
CA THR A 610 -9.60 8.67 19.69
C THR A 610 -10.41 9.13 18.48
N GLU A 611 -11.54 9.80 18.71
CA GLU A 611 -12.36 10.38 17.65
C GLU A 611 -12.70 11.82 17.99
N GLN A 612 -12.44 12.72 17.04
CA GLN A 612 -12.86 14.12 17.11
C GLN A 612 -14.25 14.23 16.49
N LEU A 613 -15.25 14.46 17.31
CA LEU A 613 -16.64 14.56 16.87
C LEU A 613 -17.06 16.02 16.67
N GLY A 614 -17.64 16.31 15.51
CA GLY A 614 -18.21 17.62 15.20
C GLY A 614 -19.50 17.92 15.96
N LYS A 615 -20.11 19.07 15.70
CA LYS A 615 -21.41 19.49 16.25
C LYS A 615 -22.53 18.55 15.78
N THR A 616 -23.60 18.46 16.56
CA THR A 616 -24.80 17.66 16.20
C THR A 616 -25.54 18.24 15.02
N LYS A 617 -25.92 17.40 14.04
CA LYS A 617 -26.48 17.80 12.74
C LYS A 617 -28.01 17.75 12.64
N LYS A 618 -28.70 17.39 13.73
CA LYS A 618 -30.15 17.11 13.80
C LYS A 618 -31.02 18.16 13.07
N HIS A 619 -30.66 19.43 13.15
CA HIS A 619 -31.42 20.52 12.56
C HIS A 619 -30.66 21.27 11.47
N TRP A 620 -29.56 20.73 10.95
CA TRP A 620 -28.86 21.29 9.82
C TRP A 620 -29.68 21.09 8.54
N ARG A 621 -29.54 21.99 7.59
CA ARG A 621 -30.21 21.92 6.29
C ARG A 621 -29.25 22.33 5.19
N ILE A 622 -29.37 21.67 4.05
CA ILE A 622 -28.76 22.17 2.82
C ILE A 622 -29.76 23.14 2.18
N THR A 623 -29.37 24.40 2.04
CA THR A 623 -30.27 25.49 1.56
C THR A 623 -29.93 25.96 0.17
N SER A 624 -28.74 25.66 -0.35
CA SER A 624 -28.32 25.91 -1.71
C SER A 624 -27.29 24.88 -2.16
N VAL A 625 -27.36 24.47 -3.39
CA VAL A 625 -26.39 23.57 -4.04
C VAL A 625 -26.31 23.92 -5.52
N SER A 626 -25.11 23.86 -6.09
CA SER A 626 -24.88 24.18 -7.50
C SER A 626 -25.60 23.22 -8.44
N SER A 627 -25.53 21.93 -8.14
CA SER A 627 -26.17 20.85 -8.91
C SER A 627 -26.13 19.54 -8.13
N VAL A 628 -26.95 18.57 -8.54
CA VAL A 628 -27.05 17.25 -7.91
C VAL A 628 -27.22 16.20 -8.99
N ILE A 629 -26.49 15.10 -8.90
CA ILE A 629 -26.77 13.88 -9.67
C ILE A 629 -27.76 13.03 -8.85
N GLU A 630 -28.86 12.60 -9.45
CA GLU A 630 -30.07 12.04 -8.84
C GLU A 630 -29.82 10.99 -7.71
N LYS A 631 -28.79 10.17 -7.85
CA LYS A 631 -28.44 9.13 -6.84
C LYS A 631 -27.58 9.64 -5.70
N PHE A 632 -27.10 10.88 -5.76
CA PHE A 632 -26.08 11.44 -4.86
C PHE A 632 -26.56 12.76 -4.26
N ASP A 633 -27.60 12.65 -3.41
CA ASP A 633 -28.33 13.80 -2.84
C ASP A 633 -27.41 14.70 -2.01
N ALA A 634 -27.69 16.02 -2.06
CA ALA A 634 -26.95 17.00 -1.26
C ALA A 634 -27.13 16.82 0.26
N GLN A 635 -28.24 16.23 0.73
CA GLN A 635 -28.46 15.93 2.16
C GLN A 635 -27.46 14.91 2.71
N ASN A 636 -26.83 14.09 1.87
CA ASN A 636 -25.81 13.14 2.26
C ASN A 636 -24.59 13.81 2.91
N VAL A 637 -24.37 15.10 2.67
CA VAL A 637 -23.26 15.86 3.26
C VAL A 637 -23.41 16.06 4.78
N ILE A 638 -24.63 15.87 5.32
CA ILE A 638 -24.98 16.12 6.71
C ILE A 638 -25.80 14.98 7.35
N ASP A 639 -25.80 13.79 6.78
CA ASP A 639 -26.60 12.65 7.28
C ASP A 639 -25.87 11.81 8.34
N ALA A 640 -24.57 12.03 8.54
CA ALA A 640 -23.66 11.30 9.41
C ALA A 640 -23.32 9.87 8.91
N ASP A 641 -23.53 9.59 7.60
CA ASP A 641 -23.11 8.37 6.94
C ASP A 641 -21.94 8.66 5.98
N LYS A 642 -20.73 8.28 6.35
CA LYS A 642 -19.53 8.49 5.52
C LYS A 642 -19.51 7.64 4.23
N GLN A 643 -20.50 6.77 4.00
CA GLN A 643 -20.61 5.95 2.78
C GLN A 643 -21.53 6.56 1.74
N SER A 644 -22.49 7.39 2.16
CA SER A 644 -23.29 8.22 1.26
C SER A 644 -22.51 9.48 0.88
N TYR A 645 -22.79 10.10 -0.25
CA TYR A 645 -22.16 11.36 -0.63
C TYR A 645 -23.00 12.17 -1.61
N TRP A 646 -22.78 13.48 -1.64
CA TRP A 646 -23.21 14.36 -2.69
C TRP A 646 -22.24 14.33 -3.85
N LEU A 647 -22.76 14.34 -5.08
CA LEU A 647 -22.00 14.50 -6.31
C LEU A 647 -22.65 15.56 -7.20
N SER A 648 -21.89 16.58 -7.59
CA SER A 648 -22.34 17.58 -8.53
C SER A 648 -22.32 17.10 -9.99
N ASN A 649 -23.04 17.78 -10.88
CA ASN A 649 -22.79 17.68 -12.33
C ASN A 649 -21.39 18.22 -12.66
N GLU A 650 -20.93 17.98 -13.88
CA GLU A 650 -19.72 18.61 -14.39
C GLU A 650 -19.89 20.12 -14.50
N GLY A 651 -18.85 20.88 -14.21
CA GLY A 651 -18.87 22.32 -14.35
C GLY A 651 -17.88 23.03 -13.41
N LYS A 652 -17.79 24.37 -13.61
CA LYS A 652 -16.99 25.24 -12.73
C LYS A 652 -17.83 25.76 -11.57
N LYS A 653 -17.18 26.07 -10.44
CA LYS A 653 -17.80 26.69 -9.25
C LYS A 653 -18.90 25.86 -8.59
N GLN A 654 -18.62 24.58 -8.38
CA GLN A 654 -19.53 23.73 -7.61
C GLN A 654 -19.53 24.16 -6.14
N HIS A 655 -20.75 24.36 -5.59
CA HIS A 655 -20.89 24.81 -4.20
C HIS A 655 -22.06 24.15 -3.48
N ILE A 656 -21.99 24.16 -2.17
CA ILE A 656 -23.04 23.71 -1.27
C ILE A 656 -23.14 24.67 -0.05
N THR A 657 -24.35 24.98 0.40
CA THR A 657 -24.60 25.83 1.56
C THR A 657 -25.29 25.05 2.67
N ILE A 658 -24.66 25.03 3.81
CA ILE A 658 -25.17 24.43 5.05
C ILE A 658 -25.75 25.55 5.92
N THR A 659 -27.00 25.39 6.36
CA THR A 659 -27.66 26.31 7.30
C THR A 659 -27.84 25.64 8.65
N LEU A 660 -27.30 26.26 9.69
CA LEU A 660 -27.39 25.85 11.08
C LEU A 660 -28.71 26.38 11.71
N PRO A 661 -29.23 25.74 12.76
CA PRO A 661 -30.43 26.20 13.43
C PRO A 661 -30.25 27.59 14.06
N THR A 662 -29.10 27.88 14.59
CA THR A 662 -28.73 29.13 15.27
C THR A 662 -27.40 29.65 14.80
N VAL A 663 -27.05 30.90 15.12
CA VAL A 663 -25.69 31.41 14.93
C VAL A 663 -24.76 30.67 15.89
N GLU A 664 -23.75 30.05 15.37
CA GLU A 664 -22.77 29.27 16.14
C GLU A 664 -21.35 29.74 15.91
N LYS A 665 -20.49 29.55 16.91
CA LYS A 665 -19.04 29.75 16.79
C LYS A 665 -18.42 28.51 16.11
N ILE A 666 -17.77 28.73 14.96
CA ILE A 666 -17.08 27.71 14.19
C ILE A 666 -15.59 27.90 14.35
N LYS A 667 -14.90 26.87 14.78
CA LYS A 667 -13.44 26.85 15.00
C LYS A 667 -12.71 26.07 13.94
N GLY A 668 -13.38 25.09 13.31
CA GLY A 668 -12.80 24.21 12.31
C GLY A 668 -13.86 23.49 11.52
N ILE A 669 -13.41 22.81 10.47
CA ILE A 669 -14.18 21.99 9.56
C ILE A 669 -13.47 20.67 9.35
N ALA A 670 -14.21 19.57 9.22
CA ALA A 670 -13.69 18.34 8.66
C ALA A 670 -14.44 18.00 7.37
N TYR A 671 -13.69 17.64 6.35
CA TYR A 671 -14.16 17.17 5.06
C TYR A 671 -13.89 15.67 4.93
N THR A 672 -14.93 14.89 4.65
CA THR A 672 -14.80 13.47 4.32
C THR A 672 -15.04 13.31 2.82
N PRO A 673 -14.03 12.89 2.03
CA PRO A 673 -14.19 12.58 0.62
C PRO A 673 -14.91 11.23 0.44
N PRO A 674 -15.57 10.97 -0.70
CA PRO A 674 -16.06 9.63 -1.01
C PRO A 674 -14.90 8.65 -1.24
N THR A 675 -15.08 7.40 -0.84
CA THR A 675 -14.04 6.36 -0.97
C THR A 675 -14.14 5.55 -2.27
N ASP A 676 -15.31 5.54 -2.91
CA ASP A 676 -15.62 4.79 -4.12
C ASP A 676 -15.60 5.64 -5.41
N ASN A 677 -15.51 6.96 -5.27
CA ASN A 677 -15.48 7.89 -6.40
C ASN A 677 -14.27 8.83 -6.34
N LYS A 678 -13.23 8.51 -7.09
CA LYS A 678 -12.00 9.32 -7.15
C LYS A 678 -12.14 10.62 -7.95
N ASN A 679 -13.21 10.79 -8.74
CA ASN A 679 -13.32 11.88 -9.70
C ASN A 679 -13.91 13.18 -9.14
N GLY A 680 -14.40 13.20 -7.91
CA GLY A 680 -15.08 14.36 -7.32
C GLY A 680 -14.43 14.90 -6.05
N MET A 681 -13.30 14.37 -5.60
CA MET A 681 -12.67 14.78 -4.35
C MET A 681 -12.17 16.22 -4.43
N ILE A 682 -12.59 17.06 -3.48
CA ILE A 682 -12.25 18.49 -3.44
C ILE A 682 -10.85 18.65 -2.82
N GLU A 683 -9.89 19.01 -3.66
CA GLU A 683 -8.50 19.23 -3.22
C GLU A 683 -8.29 20.64 -2.64
N VAL A 684 -8.94 21.64 -3.22
CA VAL A 684 -8.96 23.00 -2.68
C VAL A 684 -10.40 23.48 -2.59
N MET A 685 -10.78 23.97 -1.42
CA MET A 685 -12.09 24.56 -1.17
C MET A 685 -11.98 25.95 -0.58
N ASP A 686 -12.89 26.82 -0.97
CA ASP A 686 -13.14 28.11 -0.34
C ASP A 686 -14.32 27.98 0.63
N VAL A 687 -14.16 28.45 1.87
CA VAL A 687 -15.21 28.48 2.88
C VAL A 687 -15.67 29.93 3.07
N TYR A 688 -16.98 30.15 2.95
CA TYR A 688 -17.61 31.47 3.09
C TYR A 688 -18.60 31.50 4.22
N THR A 689 -18.79 32.68 4.79
CA THR A 689 -19.88 33.02 5.72
C THR A 689 -20.59 34.32 5.28
N LYS A 690 -21.78 34.64 5.80
CA LYS A 690 -22.45 35.89 5.53
C LYS A 690 -22.06 36.97 6.53
N ASP A 691 -21.85 38.20 6.01
CA ASP A 691 -21.68 39.40 6.82
C ASP A 691 -23.03 39.89 7.40
N LYS A 692 -23.02 40.99 8.15
CA LYS A 692 -24.22 41.60 8.72
C LYS A 692 -25.19 42.12 7.69
N LYS A 693 -24.77 42.32 6.41
CA LYS A 693 -25.58 42.73 5.28
C LYS A 693 -26.09 41.56 4.45
N GLY A 694 -25.78 40.33 4.82
CA GLY A 694 -26.16 39.11 4.12
C GLY A 694 -25.28 38.79 2.90
N GLN A 695 -24.13 39.45 2.73
CA GLN A 695 -23.22 39.20 1.62
C GLN A 695 -22.20 38.09 2.00
N TRP A 696 -21.88 37.24 1.04
CA TRP A 696 -20.86 36.20 1.23
C TRP A 696 -19.48 36.82 1.32
N ILE A 697 -18.76 36.47 2.39
CA ILE A 697 -17.35 36.82 2.61
C ILE A 697 -16.52 35.57 2.77
N LEU A 698 -15.37 35.54 2.10
CA LEU A 698 -14.42 34.44 2.23
C LEU A 698 -13.85 34.40 3.64
N VAL A 699 -13.96 33.25 4.30
CA VAL A 699 -13.33 32.97 5.58
C VAL A 699 -11.90 32.52 5.36
N GLU A 700 -11.74 31.45 4.57
CA GLU A 700 -10.43 30.87 4.30
C GLU A 700 -10.48 29.96 3.06
N GLU A 701 -9.36 29.89 2.33
CA GLU A 701 -9.09 28.86 1.33
C GLU A 701 -8.34 27.70 2.03
N ILE A 702 -8.81 26.47 1.82
CA ILE A 702 -8.28 25.25 2.42
C ILE A 702 -7.78 24.32 1.34
N GLU A 703 -6.55 23.85 1.45
CA GLU A 703 -5.94 22.86 0.56
C GLU A 703 -5.74 21.53 1.30
N PHE A 704 -6.22 20.43 0.71
CA PHE A 704 -6.04 19.07 1.18
C PHE A 704 -5.15 18.28 0.21
N GLY A 705 -4.07 17.73 0.70
CA GLY A 705 -3.17 16.90 -0.12
C GLY A 705 -3.62 15.44 -0.19
N ASN A 706 -3.18 14.76 -1.26
CA ASN A 706 -3.18 13.31 -1.40
C ASN A 706 -4.53 12.58 -1.20
N LEU A 707 -5.64 13.19 -1.63
CA LEU A 707 -6.97 12.61 -1.43
C LEU A 707 -7.24 11.37 -2.29
N ILE A 708 -6.72 11.33 -3.53
CA ILE A 708 -6.98 10.22 -4.46
C ILE A 708 -6.40 8.91 -3.93
N ASN A 709 -5.22 8.97 -3.37
CA ASN A 709 -4.49 7.79 -2.90
C ASN A 709 -4.82 7.43 -1.45
N SER A 710 -5.17 8.44 -0.64
CA SER A 710 -5.56 8.28 0.77
C SER A 710 -6.86 9.06 1.05
N PRO A 711 -8.04 8.53 0.65
CA PRO A 711 -9.33 9.23 0.79
C PRO A 711 -9.87 9.17 2.23
N THR A 712 -9.11 9.71 3.17
CA THR A 712 -9.50 9.78 4.59
C THR A 712 -10.09 11.16 4.93
N GLN A 713 -10.82 11.25 6.05
CA GLN A 713 -11.32 12.51 6.56
C GLN A 713 -10.17 13.49 6.82
N ARG A 714 -10.34 14.77 6.42
CA ARG A 714 -9.37 15.85 6.57
C ARG A 714 -9.91 16.90 7.52
N PHE A 715 -9.15 17.25 8.53
CA PHE A 715 -9.46 18.28 9.52
C PHE A 715 -8.74 19.58 9.17
N HIS A 716 -9.42 20.70 9.35
CA HIS A 716 -8.82 22.02 9.25
C HIS A 716 -9.32 22.93 10.37
N SER A 717 -8.40 23.53 11.11
CA SER A 717 -8.70 24.56 12.12
C SER A 717 -8.55 25.94 11.49
N PHE A 718 -9.62 26.74 11.52
CA PHE A 718 -9.57 28.09 10.97
C PHE A 718 -8.59 29.00 11.73
N LYS A 719 -7.82 29.82 11.02
CA LYS A 719 -6.88 30.80 11.59
C LYS A 719 -7.56 31.71 12.62
N LYS A 720 -8.82 32.05 12.36
CA LYS A 720 -9.68 32.81 13.28
C LYS A 720 -11.05 32.16 13.34
N PRO A 721 -11.53 31.75 14.53
CA PRO A 721 -12.90 31.31 14.71
C PRO A 721 -13.88 32.43 14.31
N PHE A 722 -15.01 32.07 13.70
CA PHE A 722 -16.03 33.01 13.26
C PHE A 722 -17.43 32.57 13.76
N LEU A 723 -18.37 33.53 13.76
CA LEU A 723 -19.78 33.28 14.07
C LEU A 723 -20.55 33.15 12.74
N SER A 724 -21.30 32.08 12.58
CA SER A 724 -22.11 31.88 11.38
C SER A 724 -23.38 31.08 11.65
N LYS A 725 -24.40 31.36 10.86
CA LYS A 725 -25.59 30.52 10.69
C LYS A 725 -25.58 29.82 9.32
N GLU A 726 -24.91 30.41 8.33
CA GLU A 726 -24.85 29.86 6.97
C GLU A 726 -23.39 29.78 6.51
N ILE A 727 -23.00 28.60 6.06
CA ILE A 727 -21.64 28.29 5.62
C ILE A 727 -21.75 27.77 4.19
N MET A 728 -21.08 28.43 3.26
CA MET A 728 -20.97 27.95 1.89
C MET A 728 -19.55 27.40 1.65
N ILE A 729 -19.51 26.22 1.06
CA ILE A 729 -18.28 25.56 0.60
C ILE A 729 -18.31 25.57 -0.92
N GLU A 730 -17.29 26.17 -1.53
CA GLU A 730 -17.09 26.18 -2.99
C GLU A 730 -15.85 25.35 -3.34
N ALA A 731 -16.01 24.40 -4.25
CA ALA A 731 -14.91 23.62 -4.77
C ALA A 731 -14.10 24.47 -5.77
N LYS A 732 -12.85 24.77 -5.43
CA LYS A 732 -11.94 25.56 -6.25
C LYS A 732 -11.06 24.69 -7.14
N ARG A 733 -10.59 23.56 -6.63
CA ARG A 733 -9.83 22.57 -7.38
C ARG A 733 -10.27 21.15 -6.98
N ILE A 734 -10.49 20.33 -7.99
CA ILE A 734 -10.83 18.91 -7.81
C ILE A 734 -9.56 18.09 -8.06
N ALA A 735 -9.33 17.10 -7.22
CA ALA A 735 -8.21 16.18 -7.35
C ALA A 735 -8.23 15.47 -8.71
N GLY A 736 -7.05 15.29 -9.32
CA GLY A 736 -6.94 14.66 -10.63
C GLY A 736 -7.50 15.50 -11.80
N ASN A 737 -7.68 16.82 -11.62
CA ASN A 737 -8.27 17.75 -12.61
C ASN A 737 -9.71 17.40 -13.01
N GLY A 738 -10.48 16.82 -12.10
CA GLY A 738 -11.92 16.58 -12.27
C GLY A 738 -12.73 17.86 -12.35
N THR A 739 -13.98 17.76 -12.81
CA THR A 739 -14.93 18.88 -12.95
C THR A 739 -16.19 18.74 -12.10
N GLN A 740 -16.35 17.60 -11.42
CA GLN A 740 -17.41 17.32 -10.47
C GLN A 740 -16.89 17.55 -9.05
N ALA A 741 -17.75 17.95 -8.11
CA ALA A 741 -17.43 18.02 -6.70
C ALA A 741 -18.21 16.95 -5.93
N ALA A 742 -17.55 16.28 -4.98
CA ALA A 742 -18.17 15.25 -4.14
C ALA A 742 -17.79 15.45 -2.67
N ILE A 743 -18.75 15.28 -1.79
CA ILE A 743 -18.61 15.37 -0.33
C ILE A 743 -19.41 14.23 0.29
N ALA A 744 -18.73 13.34 1.00
CA ALA A 744 -19.41 12.33 1.79
C ALA A 744 -19.94 12.93 3.10
N GLU A 745 -19.12 13.72 3.81
CA GLU A 745 -19.57 14.31 5.05
C GLU A 745 -18.84 15.62 5.37
N ILE A 746 -19.53 16.58 5.97
CA ILE A 746 -18.96 17.79 6.56
C ILE A 746 -19.25 17.81 8.06
N ASP A 747 -18.21 17.97 8.84
CA ASP A 747 -18.32 18.24 10.27
C ASP A 747 -17.82 19.65 10.59
N LEU A 748 -18.46 20.31 11.55
CA LEU A 748 -18.09 21.63 12.05
C LEU A 748 -17.76 21.53 13.54
N TYR A 749 -16.76 22.28 13.96
CA TYR A 749 -16.23 22.26 15.33
C TYR A 749 -16.34 23.59 16.03
#